data_45269ab3d48e6c29e6fa45668ab44559
#
_entry.id   45269ab3d48e6c29e6fa45668ab44559
#
_cell.length_a   1.000
_cell.length_b   1.000
_cell.length_c   1.000
_cell.angle_alpha   90.00
_cell.angle_beta   90.00
_cell.angle_gamma   90.00
#
_symmetry.space_group_name_H-M   'P 1'
#
loop_
_entity.id
_entity.type
_entity.pdbx_description
1 polymer ?
#
loop_
_entity_poly.entity_id
_entity_poly.type
_entity_poly.pdbx_seq_one_letter_code
_entity_poly.pdbx_strand_id
1 'polypeptide(L)'
;MTTEPSRNELMKEQRLAAERFGKKDVKGFAPWRSKQTNTGAHAKKAASPSSRILPLDGLRALAIIGVVFYHTRPSLLSGGFLGVTLFFVLAGYFATRSMVRELKDTGSFDYRRYLVKRLRRLMPPVLATIALTALAVYIASPSLLPKLQADALPSALFVSNWSYIFRKVSYFDAAGLPSPLTHLWYLGVSMQFFIVWPLVFLGLAKFTHKRKPLMVCVTVLALLSTIAMALQFVPGQDTARVYYGLDTRAAELLVGAALALGFPYVKQLIAGRAHLVRHVNTVAKVTLFALLVGFILATGQDTWLYRGGFLAAALVCGLLICTVQHPDCKVGHVLSSAPLVYLGSRSFSIYLVHYPLLEIMNPATRTQALPWWGWIAQIVVILLAAEVFYRLFEQPFASRKPIGAGARIVCGIAAAMVLVLAIAPVNWGDIAQARAEKLRPELAQTKATSKQKATSKADAKKADAKQKKEKDKSPKPAAEVVPKNLDPSRWTFDPNTGTCSAKVLYIGDSVTEGAAPALQQYLPCAYVDGKVSRQLFVGQDVYAQDVATGYDPDVVVFALGTNGLIRDTSTVQALVDAVGGKPLYFVTIRCPLDLQDPNNQVFRDFAAKNDNVGIIDWYGTSEGHDEYLADDGIHLTSAGRDAYALMVRRALCGQ
;
A
#
# COMPACT_ATOMS: atom_id res chain seq x y z
N MET A 1 5.20 -45.44 -40.32
CA MET A 1 6.56 -44.90 -40.03
C MET A 1 6.64 -43.50 -40.61
N THR A 2 6.32 -42.50 -39.80
CA THR A 2 6.47 -41.09 -40.16
C THR A 2 7.78 -40.61 -39.54
N THR A 3 8.78 -40.40 -40.41
CA THR A 3 10.10 -39.91 -40.02
C THR A 3 10.00 -38.46 -39.54
N GLU A 4 10.43 -38.21 -38.31
CA GLU A 4 10.61 -36.83 -37.82
C GLU A 4 11.63 -36.07 -38.70
N PRO A 5 11.31 -34.83 -39.08
CA PRO A 5 12.22 -34.05 -39.91
C PRO A 5 13.51 -33.74 -39.16
N SER A 6 14.65 -33.85 -39.85
CA SER A 6 15.97 -33.63 -39.27
C SER A 6 16.12 -32.18 -38.76
N ARG A 7 16.97 -32.01 -37.75
CA ARG A 7 17.26 -30.66 -37.15
C ARG A 7 17.69 -29.63 -38.18
N ASN A 8 18.24 -30.07 -39.30
CA ASN A 8 18.66 -29.18 -40.41
C ASN A 8 17.48 -28.76 -41.31
N GLU A 9 16.47 -29.61 -41.44
CA GLU A 9 15.23 -29.29 -42.20
C GLU A 9 14.36 -28.32 -41.40
N LEU A 10 14.22 -28.52 -40.10
CA LEU A 10 13.55 -27.54 -39.20
C LEU A 10 14.25 -26.18 -39.20
N MET A 11 15.57 -26.15 -39.24
CA MET A 11 16.35 -24.89 -39.37
C MET A 11 16.18 -24.23 -40.72
N LYS A 12 15.99 -25.01 -41.77
CA LYS A 12 15.76 -24.53 -43.17
C LYS A 12 14.33 -23.97 -43.29
N GLU A 13 13.32 -24.65 -42.72
CA GLU A 13 11.96 -24.13 -42.68
C GLU A 13 11.84 -22.86 -41.82
N GLN A 14 12.53 -22.79 -40.68
CA GLN A 14 12.58 -21.58 -39.86
C GLN A 14 13.28 -20.41 -40.57
N ARG A 15 14.29 -20.68 -41.43
CA ARG A 15 14.90 -19.67 -42.28
C ARG A 15 13.95 -19.22 -43.41
N LEU A 16 13.27 -20.15 -44.07
CA LEU A 16 12.30 -19.83 -45.11
C LEU A 16 11.04 -19.12 -44.56
N ALA A 17 10.59 -19.47 -43.39
CA ALA A 17 9.54 -18.74 -42.67
C ALA A 17 9.99 -17.33 -42.27
N ALA A 18 11.22 -17.17 -41.77
CA ALA A 18 11.81 -15.86 -41.47
C ALA A 18 12.01 -15.00 -42.74
N GLU A 19 12.31 -15.61 -43.88
CA GLU A 19 12.40 -14.92 -45.18
C GLU A 19 11.03 -14.55 -45.75
N ARG A 20 9.99 -15.35 -45.56
CA ARG A 20 8.61 -15.02 -46.01
C ARG A 20 7.92 -13.96 -45.15
N PHE A 21 8.23 -13.87 -43.85
CA PHE A 21 7.63 -12.88 -42.93
C PHE A 21 8.55 -11.71 -42.55
N GLY A 22 9.76 -11.63 -43.03
CA GLY A 22 10.82 -10.77 -42.46
C GLY A 22 11.54 -9.79 -43.35
N LYS A 23 11.22 -9.62 -44.62
CA LYS A 23 11.83 -8.56 -45.42
C LYS A 23 10.86 -7.45 -45.79
N LYS A 24 10.24 -6.83 -44.79
CA LYS A 24 10.04 -5.38 -44.86
C LYS A 24 11.19 -4.73 -44.10
N ASP A 25 12.18 -4.31 -44.85
CA ASP A 25 13.36 -3.61 -44.35
C ASP A 25 12.96 -2.45 -43.46
N VAL A 26 13.22 -2.61 -42.17
CA VAL A 26 13.28 -1.49 -41.23
C VAL A 26 14.65 -0.83 -41.41
N LYS A 27 14.84 -0.20 -42.58
CA LYS A 27 16.07 0.57 -42.93
C LYS A 27 16.37 1.71 -41.93
N GLY A 28 15.45 2.02 -40.99
CA GLY A 28 15.57 3.12 -40.03
C GLY A 28 16.53 2.91 -38.86
N PHE A 29 17.02 1.69 -38.58
CA PHE A 29 17.89 1.41 -37.41
C PHE A 29 19.37 1.17 -37.77
N ALA A 30 19.78 1.42 -39.01
CA ALA A 30 21.17 1.31 -39.46
C ALA A 30 22.19 2.10 -38.58
N PRO A 31 21.85 3.30 -38.05
CA PRO A 31 22.76 4.06 -37.19
C PRO A 31 23.07 3.39 -35.85
N TRP A 32 22.28 2.39 -35.43
CA TRP A 32 22.43 1.68 -34.16
C TRP A 32 23.34 0.45 -34.26
N ARG A 33 23.68 0.00 -35.52
CA ARG A 33 24.66 -1.08 -35.73
C ARG A 33 26.08 -0.58 -35.46
N SER A 34 26.85 -1.31 -34.68
CA SER A 34 28.31 -1.11 -34.65
C SER A 34 28.86 -1.47 -36.01
N LYS A 35 29.74 -0.61 -36.59
CA LYS A 35 30.59 -1.00 -37.71
C LYS A 35 31.44 -2.18 -37.25
N GLN A 36 31.06 -3.41 -37.58
CA GLN A 36 31.95 -4.55 -37.46
C GLN A 36 32.88 -4.49 -38.63
N THR A 37 34.15 -4.22 -38.39
CA THR A 37 35.24 -4.56 -39.31
C THR A 37 35.21 -6.08 -39.47
N ASN A 38 34.92 -6.55 -40.69
CA ASN A 38 35.02 -7.94 -41.09
C ASN A 38 36.50 -8.38 -40.98
N THR A 39 36.95 -8.86 -39.86
CA THR A 39 38.10 -9.74 -39.74
C THR A 39 37.53 -11.15 -39.57
N GLY A 40 37.67 -11.93 -40.64
CA GLY A 40 37.22 -13.33 -40.64
C GLY A 40 37.90 -14.16 -39.54
N ALA A 41 37.06 -14.65 -38.65
CA ALA A 41 37.30 -15.85 -37.87
C ALA A 41 35.93 -16.25 -37.25
N HIS A 42 35.40 -17.37 -37.68
CA HIS A 42 34.27 -18.05 -37.02
C HIS A 42 34.74 -18.59 -35.63
N ALA A 43 34.99 -17.71 -34.67
CA ALA A 43 35.04 -18.09 -33.28
C ALA A 43 33.60 -18.18 -32.78
N LYS A 44 33.10 -19.36 -32.43
CA LYS A 44 31.92 -19.57 -31.60
C LYS A 44 32.06 -18.66 -30.37
N LYS A 45 31.42 -17.51 -30.39
CA LYS A 45 31.38 -16.60 -29.23
C LYS A 45 30.65 -17.34 -28.14
N ALA A 46 31.41 -17.96 -27.22
CA ALA A 46 30.87 -18.43 -25.96
C ALA A 46 30.01 -17.31 -25.40
N ALA A 47 28.78 -17.61 -25.04
CA ALA A 47 27.86 -16.65 -24.47
C ALA A 47 28.55 -16.09 -23.21
N SER A 48 29.12 -14.88 -23.33
CA SER A 48 29.68 -14.20 -22.16
C SER A 48 28.59 -14.14 -21.10
N PRO A 49 28.88 -14.54 -19.86
CA PRO A 49 27.90 -14.44 -18.78
C PRO A 49 27.37 -12.99 -18.80
N SER A 50 26.08 -12.81 -18.73
CA SER A 50 25.48 -11.48 -18.61
C SER A 50 26.15 -10.82 -17.40
N SER A 51 27.05 -9.89 -17.62
CA SER A 51 27.83 -9.31 -16.54
C SER A 51 26.86 -8.58 -15.61
N ARG A 52 26.57 -9.21 -14.50
CA ARG A 52 25.78 -8.68 -13.41
C ARG A 52 26.53 -7.44 -12.89
N ILE A 53 25.82 -6.33 -12.72
CA ILE A 53 26.40 -5.08 -12.24
C ILE A 53 26.20 -5.02 -10.74
N LEU A 54 27.17 -5.52 -9.98
CA LEU A 54 27.08 -5.71 -8.53
C LEU A 54 26.66 -4.44 -7.76
N PRO A 55 27.22 -3.24 -8.03
CA PRO A 55 26.79 -2.04 -7.31
C PRO A 55 25.29 -1.69 -7.52
N LEU A 56 24.70 -2.08 -8.64
CA LEU A 56 23.25 -1.87 -8.85
C LEU A 56 22.40 -2.86 -8.05
N ASP A 57 22.90 -4.06 -7.77
CA ASP A 57 22.23 -4.94 -6.80
C ASP A 57 22.34 -4.36 -5.38
N GLY A 58 23.47 -3.75 -5.01
CA GLY A 58 23.60 -3.01 -3.75
C GLY A 58 22.62 -1.83 -3.63
N LEU A 59 22.38 -1.10 -4.73
CA LEU A 59 21.35 -0.06 -4.75
C LEU A 59 19.94 -0.64 -4.57
N ARG A 60 19.66 -1.81 -5.14
CA ARG A 60 18.38 -2.51 -4.90
C ARG A 60 18.23 -2.94 -3.44
N ALA A 61 19.33 -3.32 -2.77
CA ALA A 61 19.32 -3.60 -1.34
C ALA A 61 18.97 -2.34 -0.54
N LEU A 62 19.58 -1.21 -0.87
CA LEU A 62 19.29 0.06 -0.21
C LEU A 62 17.82 0.47 -0.39
N ALA A 63 17.31 0.33 -1.62
CA ALA A 63 15.90 0.64 -1.93
C ALA A 63 14.92 -0.22 -1.13
N ILE A 64 15.17 -1.55 -1.05
CA ILE A 64 14.28 -2.44 -0.33
C ILE A 64 14.36 -2.25 1.19
N ILE A 65 15.53 -1.91 1.72
CA ILE A 65 15.71 -1.54 3.13
C ILE A 65 14.82 -0.32 3.43
N GLY A 66 14.90 0.76 2.64
CA GLY A 66 14.04 1.94 2.81
C GLY A 66 12.56 1.57 2.81
N VAL A 67 12.10 0.80 1.83
CA VAL A 67 10.69 0.38 1.71
C VAL A 67 10.23 -0.48 2.90
N VAL A 68 11.03 -1.47 3.32
CA VAL A 68 10.67 -2.33 4.46
C VAL A 68 10.60 -1.54 5.76
N PHE A 69 11.58 -0.65 6.02
CA PHE A 69 11.55 0.19 7.21
C PHE A 69 10.41 1.20 7.20
N TYR A 70 10.06 1.75 6.06
CA TYR A 70 8.89 2.62 5.91
C TYR A 70 7.59 1.91 6.35
N HIS A 71 7.39 0.65 5.97
CA HIS A 71 6.21 -0.11 6.36
C HIS A 71 6.29 -0.72 7.77
N THR A 72 7.50 -0.91 8.29
CA THR A 72 7.70 -1.52 9.62
C THR A 72 7.75 -0.46 10.71
N ARG A 73 8.41 0.66 10.44
CA ARG A 73 8.65 1.73 11.40
C ARG A 73 8.75 3.10 10.72
N PRO A 74 7.61 3.66 10.28
CA PRO A 74 7.57 4.92 9.52
C PRO A 74 8.16 6.09 10.31
N SER A 75 8.07 6.11 11.64
CA SER A 75 8.68 7.13 12.49
C SER A 75 10.21 7.20 12.41
N LEU A 76 10.88 6.12 11.98
CA LEU A 76 12.33 6.08 11.82
C LEU A 76 12.77 6.49 10.40
N LEU A 77 12.03 6.05 9.37
CA LEU A 77 12.32 6.32 7.96
C LEU A 77 11.03 6.73 7.24
N SER A 78 10.51 7.91 7.57
CA SER A 78 9.26 8.44 7.00
C SER A 78 9.31 8.58 5.47
N GLY A 79 10.48 8.85 4.91
CA GLY A 79 10.72 8.95 3.47
C GLY A 79 11.21 7.65 2.81
N GLY A 80 11.17 6.50 3.50
CA GLY A 80 11.62 5.22 2.94
C GLY A 80 10.86 4.79 1.68
N PHE A 81 9.66 5.35 1.44
CA PHE A 81 8.91 5.18 0.18
C PHE A 81 9.68 5.70 -1.06
N LEU A 82 10.67 6.59 -0.91
CA LEU A 82 11.55 6.99 -2.00
C LEU A 82 12.42 5.83 -2.52
N GLY A 83 12.50 4.72 -1.79
CA GLY A 83 13.06 3.46 -2.32
C GLY A 83 12.31 2.98 -3.56
N VAL A 84 11.01 3.26 -3.67
CA VAL A 84 10.20 2.98 -4.89
C VAL A 84 10.68 3.83 -6.06
N THR A 85 11.00 5.12 -5.83
CA THR A 85 11.59 6.00 -6.84
C THR A 85 12.90 5.42 -7.38
N LEU A 86 13.78 4.93 -6.51
CA LEU A 86 15.02 4.27 -6.93
C LEU A 86 14.73 2.99 -7.77
N PHE A 87 13.72 2.20 -7.38
CA PHE A 87 13.30 1.04 -8.16
C PHE A 87 12.74 1.44 -9.53
N PHE A 88 11.96 2.51 -9.65
CA PHE A 88 11.46 3.01 -10.93
C PHE A 88 12.61 3.45 -11.85
N VAL A 89 13.58 4.22 -11.34
CA VAL A 89 14.73 4.66 -12.12
C VAL A 89 15.55 3.45 -12.61
N LEU A 90 15.80 2.46 -11.75
CA LEU A 90 16.46 1.21 -12.11
C LEU A 90 15.66 0.41 -13.17
N ALA A 91 14.33 0.34 -13.03
CA ALA A 91 13.45 -0.35 -13.98
C ALA A 91 13.51 0.28 -15.38
N GLY A 92 13.39 1.60 -15.46
CA GLY A 92 13.53 2.37 -16.70
C GLY A 92 14.93 2.21 -17.35
N TYR A 93 15.98 2.27 -16.52
CA TYR A 93 17.36 2.05 -16.95
C TYR A 93 17.57 0.65 -17.55
N PHE A 94 17.19 -0.41 -16.85
CA PHE A 94 17.38 -1.77 -17.33
C PHE A 94 16.48 -2.10 -18.54
N ALA A 95 15.26 -1.58 -18.56
CA ALA A 95 14.35 -1.76 -19.69
C ALA A 95 14.98 -1.19 -20.95
N THR A 96 15.34 0.08 -20.93
CA THR A 96 15.90 0.79 -22.09
C THR A 96 17.27 0.25 -22.48
N ARG A 97 18.15 -0.03 -21.52
CA ARG A 97 19.46 -0.64 -21.77
C ARG A 97 19.33 -1.99 -22.49
N SER A 98 18.34 -2.82 -22.12
CA SER A 98 18.12 -4.11 -22.80
C SER A 98 17.68 -3.95 -24.25
N MET A 99 16.82 -2.98 -24.52
CA MET A 99 16.34 -2.65 -25.87
C MET A 99 17.46 -2.10 -26.75
N VAL A 100 18.21 -1.11 -26.24
CA VAL A 100 19.36 -0.53 -26.95
C VAL A 100 20.41 -1.59 -27.28
N ARG A 101 20.65 -2.53 -26.35
CA ARG A 101 21.60 -3.64 -26.57
C ARG A 101 21.08 -4.57 -27.67
N GLU A 102 19.82 -4.98 -27.63
CA GLU A 102 19.22 -5.86 -28.65
C GLU A 102 19.27 -5.22 -30.04
N LEU A 103 18.85 -3.96 -30.15
CA LEU A 103 18.94 -3.19 -31.39
C LEU A 103 20.36 -3.07 -31.94
N LYS A 104 21.36 -2.91 -31.01
CA LYS A 104 22.77 -2.84 -31.40
C LYS A 104 23.32 -4.19 -31.91
N ASP A 105 22.92 -5.27 -31.21
CA ASP A 105 23.47 -6.61 -31.44
C ASP A 105 22.79 -7.29 -32.66
N THR A 106 21.48 -7.06 -32.90
CA THR A 106 20.68 -7.75 -33.90
C THR A 106 20.15 -6.85 -35.02
N GLY A 107 20.12 -5.54 -34.81
CA GLY A 107 19.51 -4.56 -35.72
C GLY A 107 17.98 -4.52 -35.69
N SER A 108 17.34 -5.35 -34.85
CA SER A 108 15.89 -5.45 -34.69
C SER A 108 15.54 -5.60 -33.21
N PHE A 109 14.26 -5.39 -32.88
CA PHE A 109 13.76 -5.58 -31.54
C PHE A 109 12.52 -6.50 -31.57
N ASP A 110 12.59 -7.60 -30.82
CA ASP A 110 11.48 -8.55 -30.68
C ASP A 110 10.64 -8.19 -29.46
N TYR A 111 9.56 -7.42 -29.70
CA TYR A 111 8.62 -6.96 -28.68
C TYR A 111 7.94 -8.14 -27.94
N ARG A 112 7.51 -9.18 -28.68
CA ARG A 112 6.84 -10.35 -28.09
C ARG A 112 7.79 -11.08 -27.13
N ARG A 113 9.01 -11.38 -27.57
CA ARG A 113 10.04 -12.01 -26.74
C ARG A 113 10.37 -11.18 -25.51
N TYR A 114 10.44 -9.86 -25.65
CA TYR A 114 10.69 -8.93 -24.56
C TYR A 114 9.58 -9.00 -23.51
N LEU A 115 8.30 -8.96 -23.89
CA LEU A 115 7.15 -9.05 -22.98
C LEU A 115 7.05 -10.42 -22.33
N VAL A 116 7.13 -11.49 -23.10
CA VAL A 116 7.06 -12.87 -22.58
C VAL A 116 8.14 -13.09 -21.52
N LYS A 117 9.35 -12.58 -21.73
CA LYS A 117 10.43 -12.69 -20.74
C LYS A 117 10.09 -11.98 -19.43
N ARG A 118 9.41 -10.82 -19.47
CA ARG A 118 8.99 -10.09 -18.27
C ARG A 118 7.83 -10.75 -17.58
N LEU A 119 6.79 -11.13 -18.32
CA LEU A 119 5.65 -11.86 -17.78
C LEU A 119 6.09 -13.16 -17.11
N ARG A 120 6.95 -13.94 -17.78
CA ARG A 120 7.50 -15.17 -17.20
C ARG A 120 8.22 -14.92 -15.87
N ARG A 121 8.85 -13.78 -15.69
CA ARG A 121 9.59 -13.46 -14.46
C ARG A 121 8.71 -12.89 -13.36
N LEU A 122 7.69 -12.09 -13.71
CA LEU A 122 6.89 -11.33 -12.73
C LEU A 122 5.58 -12.02 -12.36
N MET A 123 4.87 -12.59 -13.33
CA MET A 123 3.53 -13.16 -13.13
C MET A 123 3.51 -14.31 -12.11
N PRO A 124 4.37 -15.36 -12.22
CA PRO A 124 4.30 -16.49 -11.31
C PRO A 124 4.55 -16.11 -9.84
N PRO A 125 5.58 -15.29 -9.49
CA PRO A 125 5.75 -14.83 -8.12
C PRO A 125 4.58 -13.98 -7.63
N VAL A 126 3.98 -13.11 -8.46
CA VAL A 126 2.82 -12.30 -8.07
C VAL A 126 1.62 -13.18 -7.76
N LEU A 127 1.29 -14.16 -8.63
CA LEU A 127 0.20 -15.10 -8.37
C LEU A 127 0.43 -15.91 -7.10
N ALA A 128 1.67 -16.38 -6.88
CA ALA A 128 2.03 -17.10 -5.65
C ALA A 128 1.86 -16.19 -4.42
N THR A 129 2.26 -14.93 -4.50
CA THR A 129 2.06 -13.96 -3.40
C THR A 129 0.57 -13.80 -3.08
N ILE A 130 -0.28 -13.56 -4.06
CA ILE A 130 -1.72 -13.38 -3.85
C ILE A 130 -2.33 -14.66 -3.23
N ALA A 131 -2.01 -15.84 -3.77
CA ALA A 131 -2.55 -17.11 -3.29
C ALA A 131 -2.09 -17.44 -1.86
N LEU A 132 -0.80 -17.29 -1.56
CA LEU A 132 -0.26 -17.50 -0.21
C LEU A 132 -0.79 -16.49 0.79
N THR A 133 -0.94 -15.23 0.38
CA THR A 133 -1.55 -14.19 1.21
C THR A 133 -3.01 -14.53 1.50
N ALA A 134 -3.78 -15.00 0.52
CA ALA A 134 -5.16 -15.40 0.72
C ALA A 134 -5.29 -16.53 1.76
N LEU A 135 -4.43 -17.54 1.66
CA LEU A 135 -4.38 -18.64 2.63
C LEU A 135 -4.00 -18.13 4.03
N ALA A 136 -2.95 -17.32 4.13
CA ALA A 136 -2.48 -16.81 5.42
C ALA A 136 -3.52 -15.88 6.08
N VAL A 137 -4.16 -15.02 5.30
CA VAL A 137 -5.25 -14.13 5.76
C VAL A 137 -6.46 -14.94 6.22
N TYR A 138 -6.86 -15.97 5.47
CA TYR A 138 -7.96 -16.85 5.86
C TYR A 138 -7.71 -17.51 7.22
N ILE A 139 -6.45 -17.91 7.49
CA ILE A 139 -6.07 -18.58 8.74
C ILE A 139 -5.92 -17.58 9.90
N ALA A 140 -5.19 -16.48 9.71
CA ALA A 140 -4.71 -15.62 10.79
C ALA A 140 -5.47 -14.28 10.92
N SER A 141 -6.03 -13.73 9.84
CA SER A 141 -6.65 -12.39 9.83
C SER A 141 -7.85 -12.32 8.88
N PRO A 142 -8.93 -13.08 9.12
CA PRO A 142 -10.06 -13.21 8.18
C PRO A 142 -10.73 -11.89 7.83
N SER A 143 -10.67 -10.88 8.69
CA SER A 143 -11.20 -9.53 8.46
C SER A 143 -10.60 -8.83 7.23
N LEU A 144 -9.41 -9.27 6.77
CA LEU A 144 -8.76 -8.76 5.56
C LEU A 144 -9.29 -9.40 4.26
N LEU A 145 -10.07 -10.49 4.32
CA LEU A 145 -10.54 -11.23 3.13
C LEU A 145 -11.30 -10.35 2.13
N PRO A 146 -12.26 -9.49 2.53
CA PRO A 146 -12.98 -8.64 1.58
C PRO A 146 -12.06 -7.69 0.81
N LYS A 147 -11.08 -7.09 1.50
CA LYS A 147 -10.11 -6.18 0.86
C LYS A 147 -9.17 -6.94 -0.07
N LEU A 148 -8.73 -8.12 0.35
CA LEU A 148 -7.89 -8.99 -0.45
C LEU A 148 -8.61 -9.45 -1.72
N GLN A 149 -9.90 -9.83 -1.64
CA GLN A 149 -10.73 -10.19 -2.78
C GLN A 149 -10.79 -9.04 -3.80
N ALA A 150 -11.10 -7.82 -3.32
CA ALA A 150 -11.22 -6.65 -4.18
C ALA A 150 -9.92 -6.32 -4.94
N ASP A 151 -8.76 -6.67 -4.38
CA ASP A 151 -7.45 -6.36 -4.94
C ASP A 151 -6.79 -7.52 -5.68
N ALA A 152 -7.26 -8.77 -5.51
CA ALA A 152 -6.63 -9.96 -6.08
C ALA A 152 -6.56 -9.91 -7.61
N LEU A 153 -7.69 -9.67 -8.28
CA LEU A 153 -7.74 -9.62 -9.75
C LEU A 153 -7.02 -8.40 -10.32
N PRO A 154 -7.23 -7.16 -9.83
CA PRO A 154 -6.45 -6.01 -10.29
C PRO A 154 -4.94 -6.19 -10.11
N SER A 155 -4.49 -6.84 -9.03
CA SER A 155 -3.07 -7.12 -8.78
C SER A 155 -2.52 -8.19 -9.73
N ALA A 156 -3.26 -9.26 -9.97
CA ALA A 156 -2.89 -10.30 -10.93
C ALA A 156 -2.78 -9.77 -12.37
N LEU A 157 -3.62 -8.80 -12.73
CA LEU A 157 -3.61 -8.14 -14.05
C LEU A 157 -2.68 -6.93 -14.13
N PHE A 158 -1.94 -6.61 -13.07
CA PHE A 158 -1.06 -5.42 -13.00
C PHE A 158 -1.77 -4.10 -13.24
N VAL A 159 -3.01 -3.96 -12.76
CA VAL A 159 -3.82 -2.73 -12.83
C VAL A 159 -4.30 -2.24 -11.44
N SER A 160 -3.72 -2.77 -10.36
CA SER A 160 -4.09 -2.40 -8.98
C SER A 160 -3.94 -0.89 -8.72
N ASN A 161 -2.94 -0.23 -9.31
CA ASN A 161 -2.77 1.22 -9.21
C ASN A 161 -3.99 2.00 -9.72
N TRP A 162 -4.55 1.62 -10.87
CA TRP A 162 -5.80 2.24 -11.38
C TRP A 162 -7.02 1.86 -10.55
N SER A 163 -7.09 0.60 -10.10
CA SER A 163 -8.15 0.16 -9.18
C SER A 163 -8.19 1.03 -7.92
N TYR A 164 -7.04 1.35 -7.32
CA TYR A 164 -6.98 2.23 -6.15
C TYR A 164 -7.39 3.67 -6.46
N ILE A 165 -6.98 4.20 -7.62
CA ILE A 165 -7.42 5.54 -8.07
C ILE A 165 -8.94 5.60 -8.18
N PHE A 166 -9.57 4.65 -8.89
CA PHE A 166 -11.01 4.64 -9.11
C PHE A 166 -11.81 4.38 -7.83
N ARG A 167 -11.27 3.57 -6.92
CA ARG A 167 -11.88 3.26 -5.62
C ARG A 167 -11.54 4.30 -4.54
N LYS A 168 -10.75 5.33 -4.87
CA LYS A 168 -10.27 6.38 -3.95
C LYS A 168 -9.58 5.81 -2.71
N VAL A 169 -8.73 4.79 -2.89
CA VAL A 169 -7.96 4.17 -1.81
C VAL A 169 -6.65 4.93 -1.67
N SER A 170 -6.50 5.73 -0.63
CA SER A 170 -5.27 6.47 -0.34
C SER A 170 -4.12 5.52 0.02
N TYR A 171 -2.88 5.93 -0.28
CA TYR A 171 -1.68 5.22 0.16
C TYR A 171 -1.14 5.76 1.49
N PHE A 172 -1.23 7.07 1.70
CA PHE A 172 -0.67 7.74 2.88
C PHE A 172 -1.71 8.02 3.95
N ASP A 173 -2.97 8.24 3.56
CA ASP A 173 -4.07 8.64 4.45
C ASP A 173 -5.00 7.46 4.83
N ALA A 174 -4.61 6.23 4.51
CA ALA A 174 -5.40 5.05 4.87
C ALA A 174 -5.22 4.73 6.35
N ALA A 175 -6.13 5.19 7.19
CA ALA A 175 -6.27 4.69 8.54
C ALA A 175 -7.02 3.35 8.56
N GLY A 176 -6.70 2.49 9.52
CA GLY A 176 -7.22 1.14 9.61
C GLY A 176 -6.42 0.12 8.80
N LEU A 177 -6.89 -1.12 8.77
CA LEU A 177 -6.19 -2.22 8.07
C LEU A 177 -6.14 -1.96 6.57
N PRO A 178 -4.98 -1.65 5.97
CA PRO A 178 -4.87 -1.60 4.52
C PRO A 178 -5.02 -3.00 3.92
N SER A 179 -5.25 -3.07 2.61
CA SER A 179 -5.24 -4.37 1.92
C SER A 179 -3.83 -4.96 1.95
N PRO A 180 -3.66 -6.24 2.28
CA PRO A 180 -2.34 -6.87 2.28
C PRO A 180 -1.66 -6.93 0.89
N LEU A 181 -2.37 -6.52 -0.17
CA LEU A 181 -1.85 -6.43 -1.54
C LEU A 181 -1.57 -4.98 -1.99
N THR A 182 -1.78 -3.98 -1.12
CA THR A 182 -1.64 -2.56 -1.50
C THR A 182 -0.30 -2.27 -2.18
N HIS A 183 0.79 -2.81 -1.68
CA HIS A 183 2.13 -2.60 -2.24
C HIS A 183 2.26 -2.99 -3.72
N LEU A 184 1.42 -3.89 -4.25
CA LEU A 184 1.49 -4.35 -5.65
C LEU A 184 1.17 -3.26 -6.70
N TRP A 185 0.69 -2.08 -6.27
CA TRP A 185 0.49 -0.93 -7.16
C TRP A 185 1.75 -0.56 -7.97
N TYR A 186 2.92 -0.65 -7.34
CA TYR A 186 4.21 -0.39 -7.99
C TYR A 186 4.45 -1.32 -9.19
N LEU A 187 4.08 -2.60 -9.05
CA LEU A 187 4.20 -3.56 -10.16
C LEU A 187 3.20 -3.25 -11.28
N GLY A 188 2.02 -2.71 -10.95
CA GLY A 188 1.07 -2.19 -11.92
C GLY A 188 1.72 -1.12 -12.80
N VAL A 189 2.22 -0.04 -12.20
CA VAL A 189 2.92 1.04 -12.91
C VAL A 189 4.11 0.52 -13.72
N SER A 190 4.93 -0.35 -13.11
CA SER A 190 6.13 -0.91 -13.78
C SER A 190 5.78 -1.77 -14.99
N MET A 191 4.75 -2.63 -14.88
CA MET A 191 4.36 -3.51 -15.99
C MET A 191 3.72 -2.74 -17.12
N GLN A 192 2.87 -1.77 -16.83
CA GLN A 192 2.29 -0.85 -17.82
C GLN A 192 3.39 -0.11 -18.57
N PHE A 193 4.41 0.39 -17.87
CA PHE A 193 5.58 0.99 -18.50
C PHE A 193 6.30 -0.02 -19.40
N PHE A 194 6.51 -1.25 -18.97
CA PHE A 194 7.17 -2.27 -19.82
C PHE A 194 6.37 -2.63 -21.08
N ILE A 195 5.07 -2.44 -21.08
CA ILE A 195 4.21 -2.63 -22.25
C ILE A 195 4.29 -1.42 -23.18
N VAL A 196 4.12 -0.21 -22.65
CA VAL A 196 3.99 1.02 -23.43
C VAL A 196 5.34 1.55 -23.91
N TRP A 197 6.35 1.52 -23.04
CA TRP A 197 7.66 2.13 -23.30
C TRP A 197 8.36 1.61 -24.55
N PRO A 198 8.41 0.32 -24.86
CA PRO A 198 9.05 -0.14 -26.09
C PRO A 198 8.40 0.43 -27.36
N LEU A 199 7.09 0.59 -27.37
CA LEU A 199 6.36 1.15 -28.51
C LEU A 199 6.71 2.64 -28.69
N VAL A 200 6.66 3.40 -27.60
CA VAL A 200 7.04 4.83 -27.57
C VAL A 200 8.51 4.99 -27.99
N PHE A 201 9.41 4.19 -27.38
CA PHE A 201 10.84 4.24 -27.67
C PHE A 201 11.14 3.96 -29.14
N LEU A 202 10.57 2.91 -29.73
CA LEU A 202 10.77 2.55 -31.12
C LEU A 202 10.19 3.61 -32.06
N GLY A 203 9.02 4.17 -31.75
CA GLY A 203 8.43 5.29 -32.47
C GLY A 203 9.38 6.49 -32.48
N LEU A 204 9.82 6.95 -31.31
CA LEU A 204 10.77 8.07 -31.19
C LEU A 204 12.11 7.79 -31.89
N ALA A 205 12.64 6.57 -31.76
CA ALA A 205 13.90 6.17 -32.39
C ALA A 205 13.80 6.16 -33.92
N LYS A 206 12.61 5.85 -34.46
CA LYS A 206 12.34 5.93 -35.92
C LYS A 206 12.37 7.37 -36.44
N PHE A 207 11.87 8.33 -35.65
CA PHE A 207 11.88 9.75 -36.05
C PHE A 207 13.22 10.42 -35.81
N THR A 208 13.90 10.12 -34.72
CA THR A 208 15.12 10.84 -34.31
C THR A 208 16.40 10.30 -34.94
N HIS A 209 16.43 9.03 -35.34
CA HIS A 209 17.58 8.31 -35.94
C HIS A 209 18.90 8.40 -35.15
N LYS A 210 19.03 9.29 -34.16
CA LYS A 210 20.25 9.53 -33.34
C LYS A 210 19.93 9.46 -31.86
N ARG A 211 20.93 9.07 -31.04
CA ARG A 211 20.74 8.94 -29.59
C ARG A 211 20.51 10.25 -28.87
N LYS A 212 21.21 11.34 -29.26
CA LYS A 212 21.09 12.63 -28.59
C LYS A 212 19.66 13.20 -28.68
N PRO A 213 19.04 13.37 -29.87
CA PRO A 213 17.67 13.86 -29.98
C PRO A 213 16.68 12.88 -29.31
N LEU A 214 16.90 11.55 -29.37
CA LEU A 214 16.06 10.60 -28.65
C LEU A 214 16.13 10.82 -27.16
N MET A 215 17.31 11.06 -26.59
CA MET A 215 17.48 11.39 -25.17
C MET A 215 16.74 12.68 -24.80
N VAL A 216 16.80 13.71 -25.66
CA VAL A 216 16.03 14.96 -25.48
C VAL A 216 14.53 14.67 -25.43
N CYS A 217 14.00 13.90 -26.40
CA CYS A 217 12.56 13.53 -26.38
C CYS A 217 12.17 12.80 -25.09
N VAL A 218 12.99 11.86 -24.62
CA VAL A 218 12.73 11.13 -23.36
C VAL A 218 12.75 12.07 -22.17
N THR A 219 13.69 13.03 -22.15
CA THR A 219 13.75 14.05 -21.07
C THR A 219 12.52 14.95 -21.10
N VAL A 220 12.07 15.37 -22.28
CA VAL A 220 10.83 16.16 -22.44
C VAL A 220 9.62 15.36 -21.91
N LEU A 221 9.50 14.08 -22.24
CA LEU A 221 8.43 13.23 -21.69
C LEU A 221 8.49 13.13 -20.16
N ALA A 222 9.70 13.05 -19.57
CA ALA A 222 9.86 13.06 -18.11
C ALA A 222 9.38 14.39 -17.50
N LEU A 223 9.72 15.51 -18.11
CA LEU A 223 9.24 16.83 -17.69
C LEU A 223 7.73 16.97 -17.83
N LEU A 224 7.14 16.49 -18.92
CA LEU A 224 5.68 16.51 -19.11
C LEU A 224 4.96 15.67 -18.04
N SER A 225 5.50 14.50 -17.70
CA SER A 225 4.98 13.68 -16.60
C SER A 225 5.06 14.40 -15.24
N THR A 226 6.16 15.10 -14.98
CA THR A 226 6.32 15.91 -13.75
C THR A 226 5.34 17.08 -13.73
N ILE A 227 5.16 17.77 -14.85
CA ILE A 227 4.18 18.86 -14.97
C ILE A 227 2.76 18.30 -14.76
N ALA A 228 2.44 17.15 -15.35
CA ALA A 228 1.15 16.51 -15.16
C ALA A 228 0.89 16.17 -13.68
N MET A 229 1.91 15.71 -12.94
CA MET A 229 1.82 15.51 -11.49
C MET A 229 1.56 16.82 -10.76
N ALA A 230 2.34 17.86 -11.04
CA ALA A 230 2.25 19.15 -10.36
C ALA A 230 0.90 19.87 -10.59
N LEU A 231 0.33 19.74 -11.79
CA LEU A 231 -0.96 20.33 -12.14
C LEU A 231 -2.15 19.57 -11.54
N GLN A 232 -2.04 18.25 -11.38
CA GLN A 232 -3.10 17.41 -10.81
C GLN A 232 -3.04 17.35 -9.29
N PHE A 233 -1.92 17.74 -8.68
CA PHE A 233 -1.77 17.75 -7.24
C PHE A 233 -2.49 18.95 -6.62
N VAL A 234 -3.43 18.69 -5.72
CA VAL A 234 -4.14 19.71 -4.93
C VAL A 234 -3.76 19.52 -3.47
N PRO A 235 -3.13 20.51 -2.83
CA PRO A 235 -2.80 20.44 -1.40
C PRO A 235 -4.05 20.19 -0.55
N GLY A 236 -3.93 19.34 0.46
CA GLY A 236 -5.05 18.96 1.34
C GLY A 236 -6.04 17.97 0.75
N GLN A 237 -5.84 17.51 -0.49
CA GLN A 237 -6.62 16.42 -1.08
C GLN A 237 -5.81 15.12 -1.14
N ASP A 238 -6.54 13.99 -1.31
CA ASP A 238 -5.94 12.66 -1.46
C ASP A 238 -4.93 12.61 -2.60
N THR A 239 -3.76 12.11 -2.30
CA THR A 239 -2.65 11.98 -3.24
C THR A 239 -2.74 10.75 -4.13
N ALA A 240 -3.72 9.86 -3.93
CA ALA A 240 -3.84 8.58 -4.65
C ALA A 240 -3.74 8.76 -6.18
N ARG A 241 -4.44 9.76 -6.75
CA ARG A 241 -4.41 10.00 -8.21
C ARG A 241 -3.01 10.29 -8.74
N VAL A 242 -2.28 11.15 -8.06
CA VAL A 242 -0.95 11.58 -8.49
C VAL A 242 0.15 10.59 -8.08
N TYR A 243 -0.06 9.83 -7.01
CA TYR A 243 0.89 8.87 -6.49
C TYR A 243 0.87 7.52 -7.23
N TYR A 244 -0.32 7.05 -7.62
CA TYR A 244 -0.51 5.77 -8.30
C TYR A 244 -0.52 5.87 -9.83
N GLY A 245 -0.71 7.07 -10.41
CA GLY A 245 -0.85 7.26 -11.85
C GLY A 245 0.43 6.94 -12.63
N LEU A 246 0.34 6.15 -13.71
CA LEU A 246 1.47 5.93 -14.59
C LEU A 246 1.92 7.25 -15.24
N ASP A 247 0.99 8.08 -15.64
CA ASP A 247 1.23 9.36 -16.30
C ASP A 247 2.00 10.36 -15.44
N THR A 248 1.76 10.34 -14.14
CA THR A 248 2.41 11.21 -13.14
C THR A 248 3.74 10.61 -12.65
N ARG A 249 3.84 9.28 -12.53
CA ARG A 249 5.04 8.57 -12.05
C ARG A 249 5.98 8.12 -13.16
N ALA A 250 5.63 8.31 -14.43
CA ALA A 250 6.50 7.95 -15.56
C ALA A 250 7.82 8.73 -15.56
N ALA A 251 7.87 9.93 -15.00
CA ALA A 251 9.08 10.75 -14.90
C ALA A 251 10.28 9.98 -14.36
N GLU A 252 10.10 9.22 -13.29
CA GLU A 252 11.17 8.45 -12.64
C GLU A 252 11.70 7.31 -13.54
N LEU A 253 10.79 6.59 -14.19
CA LEU A 253 11.12 5.54 -15.17
C LEU A 253 11.83 6.13 -16.39
N LEU A 254 11.38 7.30 -16.87
CA LEU A 254 11.95 8.00 -18.01
C LEU A 254 13.32 8.62 -17.70
N VAL A 255 13.58 9.08 -16.47
CA VAL A 255 14.94 9.44 -16.00
C VAL A 255 15.87 8.24 -16.13
N GLY A 256 15.43 7.06 -15.71
CA GLY A 256 16.21 5.81 -15.90
C GLY A 256 16.45 5.50 -17.39
N ALA A 257 15.45 5.70 -18.24
CA ALA A 257 15.56 5.51 -19.69
C ALA A 257 16.53 6.51 -20.34
N ALA A 258 16.44 7.78 -19.98
CA ALA A 258 17.38 8.82 -20.44
C ALA A 258 18.82 8.51 -20.01
N LEU A 259 19.00 8.04 -18.76
CA LEU A 259 20.29 7.59 -18.26
C LEU A 259 20.86 6.45 -19.10
N ALA A 260 20.07 5.44 -19.47
CA ALA A 260 20.51 4.33 -20.30
C ALA A 260 21.00 4.78 -21.69
N LEU A 261 20.38 5.82 -22.24
CA LEU A 261 20.80 6.45 -23.50
C LEU A 261 22.05 7.31 -23.34
N GLY A 262 22.15 8.07 -22.24
CA GLY A 262 23.24 9.00 -21.95
C GLY A 262 24.51 8.35 -21.41
N PHE A 263 24.40 7.18 -20.77
CA PHE A 263 25.50 6.50 -20.08
C PHE A 263 26.78 6.32 -20.93
N PRO A 264 26.71 5.94 -22.23
CA PRO A 264 27.91 5.86 -23.06
C PRO A 264 28.64 7.19 -23.23
N TYR A 265 27.92 8.31 -23.28
CA TYR A 265 28.53 9.66 -23.38
C TYR A 265 29.22 10.03 -22.06
N VAL A 266 28.59 9.76 -20.92
CA VAL A 266 29.21 9.98 -19.60
C VAL A 266 30.46 9.14 -19.44
N LYS A 267 30.40 7.86 -19.80
CA LYS A 267 31.57 6.97 -19.77
C LYS A 267 32.72 7.50 -20.67
N GLN A 268 32.41 7.98 -21.87
CA GLN A 268 33.39 8.55 -22.77
C GLN A 268 33.96 9.88 -22.26
N LEU A 269 33.15 10.70 -21.60
CA LEU A 269 33.56 11.96 -21.01
C LEU A 269 34.59 11.75 -19.87
N ILE A 270 34.39 10.72 -19.03
CA ILE A 270 35.22 10.42 -17.88
C ILE A 270 36.51 9.66 -18.31
N ALA A 271 36.43 8.90 -19.41
CA ALA A 271 37.57 8.07 -19.88
C ALA A 271 38.81 8.93 -20.12
N GLY A 272 39.94 8.52 -19.51
CA GLY A 272 41.23 9.18 -19.65
C GLY A 272 41.37 10.49 -18.86
N ARG A 273 40.39 10.90 -18.04
CA ARG A 273 40.43 12.15 -17.28
C ARG A 273 40.46 11.88 -15.77
N ALA A 274 41.65 11.70 -15.19
CA ALA A 274 41.83 11.36 -13.78
C ALA A 274 41.17 12.35 -12.81
N HIS A 275 41.15 13.65 -13.13
CA HIS A 275 40.46 14.63 -12.29
C HIS A 275 38.94 14.39 -12.19
N LEU A 276 38.31 13.92 -13.25
CA LEU A 276 36.86 13.61 -13.23
C LEU A 276 36.54 12.38 -12.38
N VAL A 277 37.44 11.44 -12.20
CA VAL A 277 37.28 10.28 -11.30
C VAL A 277 37.08 10.75 -9.85
N ARG A 278 37.81 11.77 -9.42
CA ARG A 278 37.67 12.38 -8.09
C ARG A 278 36.22 12.93 -7.92
N HIS A 279 35.70 13.61 -8.93
CA HIS A 279 34.35 14.15 -8.95
C HIS A 279 33.29 13.04 -8.94
N VAL A 280 33.53 11.90 -9.62
CA VAL A 280 32.63 10.72 -9.56
C VAL A 280 32.47 10.26 -8.11
N ASN A 281 33.54 10.15 -7.34
CA ASN A 281 33.47 9.76 -5.92
C ASN A 281 32.71 10.77 -5.07
N THR A 282 32.93 12.05 -5.29
CA THR A 282 32.22 13.13 -4.58
C THR A 282 30.73 13.11 -4.90
N VAL A 283 30.38 13.04 -6.19
CA VAL A 283 28.97 12.98 -6.63
C VAL A 283 28.28 11.73 -6.06
N ALA A 284 28.96 10.57 -6.09
CA ALA A 284 28.40 9.34 -5.51
C ALA A 284 28.10 9.46 -4.01
N LYS A 285 29.02 10.10 -3.24
CA LYS A 285 28.82 10.32 -1.79
C LYS A 285 27.67 11.31 -1.54
N VAL A 286 27.66 12.43 -2.26
CA VAL A 286 26.63 13.48 -2.09
C VAL A 286 25.24 12.94 -2.45
N THR A 287 25.12 12.21 -3.57
CA THR A 287 23.83 11.65 -4.00
C THR A 287 23.36 10.52 -3.08
N LEU A 288 24.28 9.68 -2.57
CA LEU A 288 23.95 8.68 -1.56
C LEU A 288 23.46 9.36 -0.26
N PHE A 289 24.21 10.36 0.21
CA PHE A 289 23.82 11.12 1.40
C PHE A 289 22.45 11.80 1.21
N ALA A 290 22.23 12.47 0.09
CA ALA A 290 20.95 13.10 -0.22
C ALA A 290 19.78 12.08 -0.24
N LEU A 291 19.99 10.87 -0.78
CA LEU A 291 18.99 9.81 -0.76
C LEU A 291 18.70 9.35 0.68
N LEU A 292 19.73 9.15 1.51
CA LEU A 292 19.55 8.76 2.90
C LEU A 292 18.87 9.83 3.74
N VAL A 293 19.19 11.10 3.53
CA VAL A 293 18.49 12.23 4.14
C VAL A 293 17.02 12.25 3.69
N GLY A 294 16.77 12.02 2.40
CA GLY A 294 15.40 11.89 1.89
C GLY A 294 14.62 10.75 2.56
N PHE A 295 15.26 9.61 2.85
CA PHE A 295 14.63 8.50 3.58
C PHE A 295 14.21 8.86 5.01
N ILE A 296 14.92 9.80 5.64
CA ILE A 296 14.65 10.23 7.02
C ILE A 296 13.64 11.38 7.07
N LEU A 297 13.75 12.36 6.18
CA LEU A 297 13.06 13.64 6.32
C LEU A 297 11.82 13.79 5.44
N ALA A 298 11.72 13.08 4.29
CA ALA A 298 10.58 13.24 3.40
C ALA A 298 9.33 12.57 4.01
N THR A 299 8.17 13.21 3.83
CA THR A 299 6.87 12.64 4.17
C THR A 299 5.99 12.55 2.94
N GLY A 300 5.06 11.57 2.91
CA GLY A 300 4.17 11.38 1.78
C GLY A 300 3.21 12.54 1.52
N GLN A 301 3.07 13.45 2.48
CA GLN A 301 2.18 14.61 2.42
C GLN A 301 2.90 15.89 1.95
N ASP A 302 4.22 15.85 1.82
CA ASP A 302 5.01 17.01 1.43
C ASP A 302 4.63 17.56 0.05
N THR A 303 4.07 18.74 0.00
CA THR A 303 3.66 19.43 -1.25
C THR A 303 4.81 19.53 -2.26
N TRP A 304 6.04 19.78 -1.80
CA TRP A 304 7.20 19.92 -2.67
C TRP A 304 7.53 18.65 -3.45
N LEU A 305 7.20 17.45 -2.90
CA LEU A 305 7.42 16.17 -3.58
C LEU A 305 6.63 16.12 -4.90
N TYR A 306 5.35 16.50 -4.86
CA TYR A 306 4.46 16.45 -6.03
C TYR A 306 4.71 17.59 -7.01
N ARG A 307 5.34 18.68 -6.57
CA ARG A 307 5.70 19.84 -7.40
C ARG A 307 7.14 19.79 -7.93
N GLY A 308 7.68 18.58 -8.14
CA GLY A 308 8.99 18.34 -8.73
C GLY A 308 9.97 17.58 -7.85
N GLY A 309 9.66 17.35 -6.57
CA GLY A 309 10.52 16.61 -5.64
C GLY A 309 10.76 15.16 -6.06
N PHE A 310 9.74 14.47 -6.62
CA PHE A 310 9.94 13.12 -7.17
C PHE A 310 10.90 13.11 -8.36
N LEU A 311 10.87 14.12 -9.23
CA LEU A 311 11.85 14.27 -10.30
C LEU A 311 13.24 14.53 -9.74
N ALA A 312 13.38 15.41 -8.74
CA ALA A 312 14.65 15.68 -8.08
C ALA A 312 15.23 14.40 -7.44
N ALA A 313 14.41 13.64 -6.71
CA ALA A 313 14.79 12.34 -6.15
C ALA A 313 15.21 11.35 -7.25
N ALA A 314 14.48 11.29 -8.37
CA ALA A 314 14.83 10.44 -9.50
C ALA A 314 16.17 10.86 -10.15
N LEU A 315 16.47 12.15 -10.25
CA LEU A 315 17.76 12.65 -10.74
C LEU A 315 18.90 12.29 -9.79
N VAL A 316 18.70 12.43 -8.47
CA VAL A 316 19.65 11.97 -7.45
C VAL A 316 19.92 10.48 -7.62
N CYS A 317 18.88 9.65 -7.74
CA CYS A 317 19.01 8.22 -8.00
C CYS A 317 19.72 7.94 -9.33
N GLY A 318 19.42 8.68 -10.38
CA GLY A 318 20.06 8.55 -11.69
C GLY A 318 21.57 8.85 -11.66
N LEU A 319 21.96 9.93 -10.99
CA LEU A 319 23.37 10.28 -10.77
C LEU A 319 24.10 9.22 -9.93
N LEU A 320 23.46 8.71 -8.91
CA LEU A 320 24.00 7.63 -8.08
C LEU A 320 24.19 6.36 -8.92
N ILE A 321 23.19 5.93 -9.70
CA ILE A 321 23.27 4.79 -10.62
C ILE A 321 24.42 4.98 -11.62
N CYS A 322 24.61 6.20 -12.14
CA CYS A 322 25.65 6.50 -13.10
C CYS A 322 27.05 6.36 -12.47
N THR A 323 27.25 6.96 -11.29
CA THR A 323 28.56 7.08 -10.64
C THR A 323 29.03 5.77 -10.03
N VAL A 324 28.16 4.97 -9.40
CA VAL A 324 28.54 3.71 -8.77
C VAL A 324 29.01 2.62 -9.76
N GLN A 325 28.71 2.80 -11.04
CA GLN A 325 29.18 1.88 -12.10
C GLN A 325 30.63 2.16 -12.55
N HIS A 326 31.25 3.24 -12.05
CA HIS A 326 32.66 3.51 -12.36
C HIS A 326 33.57 2.59 -11.54
N PRO A 327 34.58 1.98 -12.15
CA PRO A 327 35.47 1.02 -11.45
C PRO A 327 36.12 1.59 -10.19
N ASP A 328 36.54 2.85 -10.18
CA ASP A 328 37.20 3.50 -9.07
C ASP A 328 36.26 4.18 -8.07
N CYS A 329 34.95 3.94 -8.18
CA CYS A 329 33.96 4.51 -7.27
C CYS A 329 33.94 3.75 -5.94
N LYS A 330 34.39 4.41 -4.85
CA LYS A 330 34.42 3.82 -3.49
C LYS A 330 33.02 3.41 -3.01
N VAL A 331 32.02 4.24 -3.26
CA VAL A 331 30.62 3.92 -2.95
C VAL A 331 30.16 2.68 -3.75
N GLY A 332 30.55 2.59 -5.02
CA GLY A 332 30.28 1.42 -5.85
C GLY A 332 30.91 0.13 -5.27
N HIS A 333 32.12 0.20 -4.72
CA HIS A 333 32.76 -0.94 -4.07
C HIS A 333 32.00 -1.37 -2.80
N VAL A 334 31.59 -0.42 -1.94
CA VAL A 334 30.78 -0.71 -0.75
C VAL A 334 29.45 -1.37 -1.13
N LEU A 335 28.76 -0.83 -2.13
CA LEU A 335 27.50 -1.40 -2.65
C LEU A 335 27.68 -2.77 -3.33
N SER A 336 28.91 -3.10 -3.73
CA SER A 336 29.24 -4.42 -4.29
C SER A 336 29.61 -5.46 -3.23
N SER A 337 29.53 -5.13 -1.94
CA SER A 337 29.79 -6.07 -0.85
C SER A 337 28.82 -7.24 -0.87
N ALA A 338 29.29 -8.42 -0.47
CA ALA A 338 28.50 -9.66 -0.55
C ALA A 338 27.12 -9.57 0.16
N PRO A 339 26.99 -8.99 1.38
CA PRO A 339 25.69 -8.86 2.04
C PRO A 339 24.70 -8.00 1.24
N LEU A 340 25.13 -6.83 0.73
CA LEU A 340 24.28 -5.95 -0.03
C LEU A 340 23.87 -6.56 -1.38
N VAL A 341 24.81 -7.20 -2.07
CA VAL A 341 24.53 -7.91 -3.33
C VAL A 341 23.59 -9.10 -3.10
N TYR A 342 23.76 -9.83 -2.00
CA TYR A 342 22.86 -10.90 -1.60
C TYR A 342 21.44 -10.37 -1.40
N LEU A 343 21.28 -9.35 -0.55
CA LEU A 343 19.99 -8.74 -0.24
C LEU A 343 19.32 -8.14 -1.50
N GLY A 344 20.09 -7.39 -2.29
CA GLY A 344 19.58 -6.79 -3.53
C GLY A 344 19.14 -7.80 -4.58
N SER A 345 19.76 -8.98 -4.60
CA SER A 345 19.33 -10.07 -5.49
C SER A 345 18.01 -10.71 -5.09
N ARG A 346 17.60 -10.59 -3.82
CA ARG A 346 16.33 -11.05 -3.25
C ARG A 346 15.30 -9.94 -3.09
N SER A 347 15.68 -8.70 -3.46
CA SER A 347 14.83 -7.51 -3.23
C SER A 347 13.42 -7.65 -3.78
N PHE A 348 13.21 -8.40 -4.88
CA PHE A 348 11.88 -8.63 -5.44
C PHE A 348 11.07 -9.59 -4.56
N SER A 349 11.66 -10.70 -4.12
CA SER A 349 11.00 -11.62 -3.18
C SER A 349 10.71 -10.94 -1.83
N ILE A 350 11.67 -10.15 -1.29
CA ILE A 350 11.46 -9.36 -0.06
C ILE A 350 10.28 -8.40 -0.27
N TYR A 351 10.24 -7.69 -1.40
CA TYR A 351 9.16 -6.78 -1.75
C TYR A 351 7.79 -7.48 -1.79
N LEU A 352 7.72 -8.68 -2.34
CA LEU A 352 6.46 -9.40 -2.47
C LEU A 352 5.91 -9.92 -1.13
N VAL A 353 6.79 -10.31 -0.20
CA VAL A 353 6.35 -10.98 1.04
C VAL A 353 6.27 -10.04 2.24
N HIS A 354 7.04 -8.92 2.27
CA HIS A 354 7.14 -8.09 3.49
C HIS A 354 5.80 -7.49 3.89
N TYR A 355 5.07 -6.92 2.94
CA TYR A 355 3.86 -6.18 3.23
C TYR A 355 2.71 -7.08 3.71
N PRO A 356 2.36 -8.20 3.02
CA PRO A 356 1.38 -9.15 3.54
C PRO A 356 1.73 -9.70 4.92
N LEU A 357 3.02 -10.01 5.15
CA LEU A 357 3.46 -10.50 6.45
C LEU A 357 3.31 -9.43 7.55
N LEU A 358 3.63 -8.18 7.26
CA LEU A 358 3.46 -7.08 8.22
C LEU A 358 1.99 -6.88 8.58
N GLU A 359 1.08 -6.90 7.61
CA GLU A 359 -0.36 -6.77 7.85
C GLU A 359 -0.91 -7.92 8.73
N ILE A 360 -0.38 -9.13 8.57
CA ILE A 360 -0.77 -10.29 9.37
C ILE A 360 -0.13 -10.23 10.77
N MET A 361 1.15 -9.85 10.87
CA MET A 361 1.89 -9.78 12.12
C MET A 361 1.50 -8.57 12.99
N ASN A 362 0.95 -7.51 12.37
CA ASN A 362 0.51 -6.29 13.04
C ASN A 362 -1.01 -6.09 12.90
N PRO A 363 -1.85 -6.97 13.48
CA PRO A 363 -3.29 -6.78 13.38
C PRO A 363 -3.69 -5.46 14.06
N ALA A 364 -4.60 -4.71 13.44
CA ALA A 364 -5.11 -3.43 13.96
C ALA A 364 -5.76 -3.56 15.35
N THR A 365 -6.03 -4.76 15.78
CA THR A 365 -6.58 -5.08 17.11
C THR A 365 -5.51 -5.40 18.15
N ARG A 366 -4.22 -5.17 17.84
CA ARG A 366 -3.16 -5.33 18.83
C ARG A 366 -3.32 -4.27 19.92
N THR A 367 -3.29 -4.72 21.17
CA THR A 367 -3.50 -3.88 22.36
C THR A 367 -2.23 -3.64 23.18
N GLN A 368 -1.09 -4.17 22.71
CA GLN A 368 0.21 -4.02 23.37
C GLN A 368 1.25 -3.56 22.37
N ALA A 369 2.09 -2.62 22.79
CA ALA A 369 3.23 -2.17 22.02
C ALA A 369 4.15 -3.34 21.66
N LEU A 370 4.72 -3.32 20.48
CA LEU A 370 5.68 -4.33 20.07
C LEU A 370 7.00 -4.08 20.81
N PRO A 371 7.55 -5.07 21.56
CA PRO A 371 8.83 -4.89 22.23
C PRO A 371 9.94 -4.70 21.19
N TRP A 372 11.05 -4.03 21.56
CA TRP A 372 12.14 -3.73 20.62
C TRP A 372 12.67 -4.96 19.87
N TRP A 373 12.73 -6.13 20.50
CA TRP A 373 13.14 -7.38 19.85
C TRP A 373 12.07 -7.91 18.88
N GLY A 374 10.80 -7.53 19.06
CA GLY A 374 9.71 -7.91 18.17
C GLY A 374 9.87 -7.33 16.76
N TRP A 375 10.40 -6.11 16.66
CA TRP A 375 10.75 -5.51 15.35
C TRP A 375 11.84 -6.30 14.64
N ILE A 376 12.86 -6.73 15.39
CA ILE A 376 13.94 -7.59 14.82
C ILE A 376 13.36 -8.92 14.37
N ALA A 377 12.51 -9.53 15.18
CA ALA A 377 11.83 -10.78 14.84
C ALA A 377 11.01 -10.68 13.55
N GLN A 378 10.25 -9.59 13.37
CA GLN A 378 9.50 -9.34 12.12
C GLN A 378 10.43 -9.27 10.91
N ILE A 379 11.54 -8.52 11.00
CA ILE A 379 12.52 -8.43 9.91
C ILE A 379 13.12 -9.82 9.61
N VAL A 380 13.46 -10.59 10.62
CA VAL A 380 13.99 -11.95 10.46
C VAL A 380 12.96 -12.86 9.76
N VAL A 381 11.71 -12.84 10.19
CA VAL A 381 10.62 -13.60 9.54
C VAL A 381 10.47 -13.21 8.07
N ILE A 382 10.47 -11.91 7.76
CA ILE A 382 10.39 -11.40 6.39
C ILE A 382 11.57 -11.92 5.55
N LEU A 383 12.80 -11.86 6.06
CA LEU A 383 13.98 -12.29 5.33
C LEU A 383 14.01 -13.80 5.10
N LEU A 384 13.62 -14.60 6.09
CA LEU A 384 13.49 -16.06 5.95
C LEU A 384 12.40 -16.44 4.95
N ALA A 385 11.22 -15.84 5.07
CA ALA A 385 10.13 -16.04 4.12
C ALA A 385 10.54 -15.64 2.69
N ALA A 386 11.23 -14.51 2.54
CA ALA A 386 11.72 -14.04 1.25
C ALA A 386 12.76 -15.00 0.63
N GLU A 387 13.65 -15.61 1.41
CA GLU A 387 14.61 -16.58 0.90
C GLU A 387 13.92 -17.87 0.43
N VAL A 388 12.94 -18.37 1.19
CA VAL A 388 12.11 -19.51 0.79
C VAL A 388 11.35 -19.17 -0.49
N PHE A 389 10.69 -18.02 -0.51
CA PHE A 389 9.92 -17.53 -1.66
C PHE A 389 10.80 -17.37 -2.91
N TYR A 390 12.00 -16.80 -2.75
CA TYR A 390 12.98 -16.67 -3.83
C TYR A 390 13.31 -18.01 -4.48
N ARG A 391 13.61 -19.02 -3.66
CA ARG A 391 13.99 -20.36 -4.15
C ARG A 391 12.84 -21.08 -4.84
N LEU A 392 11.62 -20.95 -4.31
CA LEU A 392 10.47 -21.69 -4.81
C LEU A 392 9.77 -20.98 -5.97
N PHE A 393 9.63 -19.65 -5.92
CA PHE A 393 8.75 -18.91 -6.84
C PHE A 393 9.46 -17.88 -7.72
N GLU A 394 10.63 -17.35 -7.36
CA GLU A 394 11.32 -16.37 -8.22
C GLU A 394 12.41 -17.04 -9.07
N GLN A 395 13.34 -17.75 -8.45
CA GLN A 395 14.51 -18.32 -9.12
C GLN A 395 14.19 -19.26 -10.29
N PRO A 396 13.20 -20.18 -10.20
CA PRO A 396 12.86 -21.08 -11.30
C PRO A 396 12.39 -20.34 -12.56
N PHE A 397 11.65 -19.24 -12.37
CA PHE A 397 11.08 -18.47 -13.47
C PHE A 397 12.03 -17.39 -14.00
N ALA A 398 12.96 -16.92 -13.18
CA ALA A 398 14.02 -15.98 -13.61
C ALA A 398 15.10 -16.65 -14.47
N SER A 399 15.27 -17.96 -14.38
CA SER A 399 16.27 -18.71 -15.12
C SER A 399 15.95 -18.80 -16.62
N ARG A 400 16.99 -18.95 -17.46
CA ARG A 400 16.82 -19.21 -18.91
C ARG A 400 16.44 -20.66 -19.22
N LYS A 401 16.47 -21.54 -18.22
CA LYS A 401 16.15 -22.95 -18.36
C LYS A 401 14.64 -23.14 -18.61
N PRO A 402 14.20 -24.21 -19.25
CA PRO A 402 12.79 -24.57 -19.32
C PRO A 402 12.21 -24.65 -17.90
N ILE A 403 10.96 -24.19 -17.75
CA ILE A 403 10.26 -24.28 -16.47
C ILE A 403 9.90 -25.75 -16.24
N GLY A 404 10.34 -26.32 -15.12
CA GLY A 404 10.02 -27.69 -14.73
C GLY A 404 8.51 -27.92 -14.58
N ALA A 405 8.06 -29.15 -14.73
CA ALA A 405 6.63 -29.51 -14.63
C ALA A 405 6.04 -29.10 -13.28
N GLY A 406 6.73 -29.37 -12.17
CA GLY A 406 6.27 -28.98 -10.82
C GLY A 406 6.05 -27.49 -10.67
N ALA A 407 6.96 -26.63 -11.16
CA ALA A 407 6.79 -25.19 -11.10
C ALA A 407 5.61 -24.67 -11.95
N ARG A 408 5.32 -25.32 -13.08
CA ARG A 408 4.13 -25.02 -13.90
C ARG A 408 2.83 -25.39 -13.17
N ILE A 409 2.79 -26.54 -12.52
CA ILE A 409 1.64 -27.01 -11.73
C ILE A 409 1.38 -26.02 -10.57
N VAL A 410 2.39 -25.67 -9.80
CA VAL A 410 2.26 -24.72 -8.69
C VAL A 410 1.76 -23.36 -9.18
N CYS A 411 2.26 -22.86 -10.31
CA CYS A 411 1.79 -21.63 -10.92
C CYS A 411 0.32 -21.73 -11.36
N GLY A 412 -0.09 -22.88 -11.94
CA GLY A 412 -1.47 -23.16 -12.32
C GLY A 412 -2.41 -23.19 -11.12
N ILE A 413 -2.01 -23.84 -10.03
CA ILE A 413 -2.77 -23.86 -8.76
C ILE A 413 -2.91 -22.44 -8.20
N ALA A 414 -1.83 -21.68 -8.14
CA ALA A 414 -1.89 -20.30 -7.66
C ALA A 414 -2.81 -19.43 -8.52
N ALA A 415 -2.78 -19.58 -9.85
CA ALA A 415 -3.68 -18.86 -10.75
C ALA A 415 -5.15 -19.25 -10.53
N ALA A 416 -5.43 -20.55 -10.34
CA ALA A 416 -6.77 -21.04 -10.04
C ALA A 416 -7.29 -20.51 -8.69
N MET A 417 -6.44 -20.48 -7.65
CA MET A 417 -6.79 -19.91 -6.35
C MET A 417 -7.11 -18.40 -6.46
N VAL A 418 -6.31 -17.64 -7.20
CA VAL A 418 -6.57 -16.21 -7.43
C VAL A 418 -7.88 -16.00 -8.18
N LEU A 419 -8.16 -16.83 -9.19
CA LEU A 419 -9.41 -16.75 -9.95
C LEU A 419 -10.62 -17.08 -9.06
N VAL A 420 -10.55 -18.17 -8.28
CA VAL A 420 -11.61 -18.51 -7.32
C VAL A 420 -11.84 -17.39 -6.31
N LEU A 421 -10.78 -16.83 -5.72
CA LEU A 421 -10.90 -15.74 -4.78
C LEU A 421 -11.59 -14.52 -5.41
N ALA A 422 -11.26 -14.20 -6.68
CA ALA A 422 -11.72 -12.99 -7.35
C ALA A 422 -13.16 -13.07 -7.87
N ILE A 423 -13.60 -14.24 -8.37
CA ILE A 423 -14.85 -14.37 -9.12
C ILE A 423 -15.88 -15.32 -8.48
N ALA A 424 -15.51 -16.08 -7.45
CA ALA A 424 -16.46 -16.96 -6.79
C ALA A 424 -17.61 -16.11 -6.20
N PRO A 425 -18.88 -16.52 -6.38
CA PRO A 425 -20.03 -15.81 -5.82
C PRO A 425 -20.16 -16.13 -4.31
N VAL A 426 -19.11 -15.85 -3.57
CA VAL A 426 -19.01 -16.09 -2.13
C VAL A 426 -18.95 -14.73 -1.43
N ASN A 427 -19.80 -14.55 -0.43
CA ASN A 427 -19.68 -13.39 0.45
C ASN A 427 -18.51 -13.60 1.42
N TRP A 428 -17.32 -13.17 1.00
CA TRP A 428 -16.11 -13.28 1.81
C TRP A 428 -16.22 -12.48 3.12
N GLY A 429 -17.12 -11.48 3.17
CA GLY A 429 -17.43 -10.73 4.38
C GLY A 429 -18.05 -11.62 5.46
N ASP A 430 -19.05 -12.45 5.11
CA ASP A 430 -19.69 -13.36 6.05
C ASP A 430 -18.72 -14.45 6.54
N ILE A 431 -17.90 -14.99 5.63
CA ILE A 431 -16.84 -15.95 6.00
C ILE A 431 -15.82 -15.30 6.94
N ALA A 432 -15.41 -14.06 6.65
CA ALA A 432 -14.50 -13.31 7.48
C ALA A 432 -15.07 -13.10 8.88
N GLN A 433 -16.33 -12.70 8.98
CA GLN A 433 -17.03 -12.49 10.23
C GLN A 433 -17.16 -13.81 11.03
N ALA A 434 -17.68 -14.87 10.42
CA ALA A 434 -17.83 -16.17 11.07
C ALA A 434 -16.48 -16.75 11.56
N ARG A 435 -15.41 -16.50 10.82
CA ARG A 435 -14.07 -16.94 11.22
C ARG A 435 -13.46 -16.04 12.30
N ALA A 436 -13.66 -14.73 12.23
CA ALA A 436 -13.21 -13.79 13.26
C ALA A 436 -13.89 -14.08 14.61
N GLU A 437 -15.19 -14.37 14.61
CA GLU A 437 -15.93 -14.76 15.81
C GLU A 437 -15.40 -16.05 16.43
N LYS A 438 -14.96 -17.03 15.62
CA LYS A 438 -14.32 -18.25 16.12
C LYS A 438 -12.93 -18.00 16.71
N LEU A 439 -12.17 -17.04 16.16
CA LEU A 439 -10.84 -16.71 16.67
C LEU A 439 -10.88 -15.83 17.92
N ARG A 440 -11.98 -15.10 18.12
CA ARG A 440 -12.18 -14.15 19.22
C ARG A 440 -13.58 -14.28 19.78
N PRO A 441 -13.86 -15.39 20.50
CA PRO A 441 -15.21 -15.65 21.02
C PRO A 441 -15.69 -14.59 22.02
N GLU A 442 -14.78 -13.89 22.68
CA GLU A 442 -15.10 -12.78 23.58
C GLU A 442 -15.82 -11.62 22.88
N LEU A 443 -15.42 -11.27 21.66
CA LEU A 443 -16.07 -10.21 20.86
C LEU A 443 -17.46 -10.65 20.36
N ALA A 444 -17.60 -11.92 19.99
CA ALA A 444 -18.88 -12.50 19.59
C ALA A 444 -19.87 -12.54 20.77
N GLN A 445 -19.39 -12.91 21.97
CA GLN A 445 -20.20 -12.92 23.19
C GLN A 445 -20.65 -11.51 23.58
N THR A 446 -19.79 -10.50 23.43
CA THR A 446 -20.13 -9.09 23.70
C THR A 446 -21.27 -8.62 22.79
N LYS A 447 -21.20 -8.92 21.47
CA LYS A 447 -22.27 -8.59 20.50
C LYS A 447 -23.57 -9.35 20.80
N ALA A 448 -23.49 -10.63 21.13
CA ALA A 448 -24.65 -11.44 21.49
C ALA A 448 -25.32 -10.95 22.79
N THR A 449 -24.51 -10.62 23.80
CA THR A 449 -24.98 -10.09 25.09
C THR A 449 -25.62 -8.70 24.91
N SER A 450 -25.05 -7.83 24.04
CA SER A 450 -25.66 -6.55 23.69
C SER A 450 -27.02 -6.73 23.04
N LYS A 451 -27.14 -7.64 22.06
CA LYS A 451 -28.39 -7.95 21.37
C LYS A 451 -29.45 -8.54 22.32
N GLN A 452 -29.08 -9.52 23.15
CA GLN A 452 -29.99 -10.17 24.08
C GLN A 452 -30.48 -9.23 25.19
N LYS A 453 -29.59 -8.40 25.77
CA LYS A 453 -29.99 -7.39 26.77
C LYS A 453 -30.84 -6.28 26.15
N ALA A 454 -30.62 -5.95 24.88
CA ALA A 454 -31.44 -4.97 24.17
C ALA A 454 -32.86 -5.45 23.91
N THR A 455 -33.05 -6.72 23.47
CA THR A 455 -34.36 -7.33 23.20
C THR A 455 -35.11 -7.70 24.48
N SER A 456 -34.47 -8.27 25.49
CA SER A 456 -35.16 -8.68 26.71
C SER A 456 -35.67 -7.50 27.56
N LYS A 457 -35.09 -6.30 27.46
CA LYS A 457 -35.63 -5.09 28.11
C LYS A 457 -36.73 -4.40 27.34
N ALA A 458 -36.86 -4.63 26.02
CA ALA A 458 -38.02 -4.18 25.26
C ALA A 458 -39.29 -4.92 25.69
N ASP A 459 -39.21 -6.21 26.04
CA ASP A 459 -40.33 -7.00 26.50
C ASP A 459 -40.68 -6.75 28.00
N ALA A 460 -39.73 -6.34 28.82
CA ALA A 460 -39.96 -6.03 30.23
C ALA A 460 -40.72 -4.70 30.49
N LYS A 461 -40.75 -3.80 29.50
CA LYS A 461 -41.44 -2.50 29.62
C LYS A 461 -42.97 -2.59 29.61
N LYS A 462 -43.55 -3.78 29.42
CA LYS A 462 -44.99 -4.03 29.58
C LYS A 462 -45.42 -4.38 31.02
N ALA A 463 -44.53 -4.54 31.96
CA ALA A 463 -44.84 -5.03 33.31
C ALA A 463 -44.66 -4.03 34.48
N ASP A 464 -43.92 -2.93 34.34
CA ASP A 464 -43.65 -2.02 35.48
C ASP A 464 -44.06 -0.55 35.22
N ALA A 465 -45.36 -0.32 35.26
CA ALA A 465 -45.96 1.01 35.47
C ALA A 465 -46.32 1.21 36.96
N LYS A 466 -45.39 0.93 37.87
CA LYS A 466 -45.61 1.30 39.29
C LYS A 466 -44.28 1.24 40.08
N GLN A 467 -43.52 2.32 40.05
CA GLN A 467 -42.80 2.80 41.21
C GLN A 467 -42.44 4.28 41.06
N LYS A 468 -43.08 5.06 41.90
CA LYS A 468 -43.05 6.53 41.95
C LYS A 468 -42.09 6.92 43.10
N LYS A 469 -41.26 7.93 42.79
CA LYS A 469 -40.52 8.78 43.74
C LYS A 469 -39.19 8.24 44.31
N GLU A 470 -38.12 8.63 43.67
CA GLU A 470 -37.05 9.32 44.40
C GLU A 470 -36.48 10.40 43.47
N LYS A 471 -36.82 11.64 43.78
CA LYS A 471 -36.28 12.84 43.14
C LYS A 471 -34.97 13.18 43.84
N ASP A 472 -33.91 13.22 43.05
CA ASP A 472 -32.78 14.14 43.13
C ASP A 472 -31.39 13.47 43.02
N LYS A 473 -31.08 12.94 41.82
CA LYS A 473 -29.72 12.74 41.31
C LYS A 473 -29.78 12.38 39.84
N SER A 474 -30.28 13.34 39.01
CA SER A 474 -30.13 13.18 37.57
C SER A 474 -28.65 13.22 37.18
N PRO A 475 -28.15 12.30 36.34
CA PRO A 475 -26.79 12.33 35.83
C PRO A 475 -26.47 13.68 35.17
N LYS A 476 -25.28 14.23 35.45
CA LYS A 476 -24.82 15.47 34.78
C LYS A 476 -23.82 15.10 33.69
N PRO A 477 -24.20 15.19 32.41
CA PRO A 477 -23.29 14.91 31.30
C PRO A 477 -22.04 15.78 31.32
N ALA A 478 -20.87 15.20 31.03
CA ALA A 478 -19.57 15.87 31.00
C ALA A 478 -18.87 15.62 29.65
N ALA A 479 -19.47 16.13 28.55
CA ALA A 479 -18.93 16.11 27.20
C ALA A 479 -18.37 17.49 26.82
N GLU A 480 -17.52 17.60 25.79
CA GLU A 480 -17.07 18.87 25.23
C GLU A 480 -18.27 19.72 24.77
N VAL A 481 -19.19 19.09 24.04
CA VAL A 481 -20.47 19.69 23.64
C VAL A 481 -21.57 18.67 23.97
N VAL A 482 -22.57 19.10 24.75
CA VAL A 482 -23.72 18.28 25.10
C VAL A 482 -24.91 18.65 24.22
N PRO A 483 -25.61 17.68 23.56
CA PRO A 483 -26.83 17.96 22.79
C PRO A 483 -27.89 18.63 23.68
N LYS A 484 -28.53 19.71 23.19
CA LYS A 484 -29.52 20.47 23.97
C LYS A 484 -30.78 19.65 24.28
N ASN A 485 -31.08 18.66 23.47
CA ASN A 485 -32.22 17.76 23.64
C ASN A 485 -31.91 16.45 24.37
N LEU A 486 -30.68 16.34 24.96
CA LEU A 486 -30.33 15.19 25.77
C LEU A 486 -31.12 15.22 27.08
N ASP A 487 -31.78 14.13 27.43
CA ASP A 487 -32.53 13.98 28.67
C ASP A 487 -31.92 12.88 29.57
N PRO A 488 -30.93 13.23 30.38
CA PRO A 488 -30.30 12.27 31.29
C PRO A 488 -31.19 11.76 32.42
N SER A 489 -32.35 12.39 32.66
CA SER A 489 -33.29 11.97 33.72
C SER A 489 -33.90 10.59 33.47
N ARG A 490 -33.78 10.08 32.25
CA ARG A 490 -34.19 8.72 31.86
C ARG A 490 -33.25 7.64 32.33
N TRP A 491 -32.04 7.99 32.80
CA TRP A 491 -30.98 7.06 33.10
C TRP A 491 -30.67 7.09 34.60
N THR A 492 -30.06 6.02 35.08
CA THR A 492 -29.53 5.95 36.45
C THR A 492 -28.02 5.73 36.36
N PHE A 493 -27.30 6.43 37.23
CA PHE A 493 -25.89 6.17 37.51
C PHE A 493 -25.75 5.42 38.83
N ASP A 494 -25.09 4.27 38.81
CA ASP A 494 -24.75 3.52 40.00
C ASP A 494 -23.33 3.84 40.46
N PRO A 495 -23.15 4.57 41.57
CA PRO A 495 -21.82 4.95 42.05
C PRO A 495 -21.00 3.76 42.54
N ASN A 496 -21.63 2.62 42.92
CA ASN A 496 -20.92 1.45 43.42
C ASN A 496 -20.24 0.66 42.29
N THR A 497 -20.88 0.60 41.12
CA THR A 497 -20.37 -0.14 39.97
C THR A 497 -19.80 0.80 38.90
N GLY A 498 -20.01 2.10 39.02
CA GLY A 498 -19.62 3.10 38.03
C GLY A 498 -20.38 2.98 36.69
N THR A 499 -21.54 2.28 36.68
CA THR A 499 -22.31 2.02 35.46
C THR A 499 -23.41 3.04 35.24
N CYS A 500 -23.76 3.27 33.95
CA CYS A 500 -24.85 4.13 33.51
C CYS A 500 -25.86 3.32 32.70
N SER A 501 -27.15 3.48 32.97
CA SER A 501 -28.22 2.72 32.31
C SER A 501 -28.66 3.30 30.95
N ALA A 502 -27.94 4.25 30.37
CA ALA A 502 -28.26 4.87 29.11
C ALA A 502 -28.38 3.81 28.00
N LYS A 503 -29.43 3.91 27.20
CA LYS A 503 -29.62 3.11 25.98
C LYS A 503 -28.89 3.79 24.84
N VAL A 504 -27.67 3.41 24.61
CA VAL A 504 -26.77 3.98 23.61
C VAL A 504 -26.69 3.05 22.41
N LEU A 505 -26.95 3.54 21.22
CA LEU A 505 -26.52 2.90 19.99
C LEU A 505 -25.16 3.47 19.63
N TYR A 506 -24.11 2.66 19.80
CA TYR A 506 -22.73 3.05 19.60
C TYR A 506 -22.20 2.43 18.30
N ILE A 507 -22.06 3.23 17.25
CA ILE A 507 -21.59 2.80 15.92
C ILE A 507 -20.17 3.33 15.73
N GLY A 508 -19.21 2.42 15.49
CA GLY A 508 -17.84 2.82 15.32
C GLY A 508 -17.00 1.89 14.47
N ASP A 509 -15.72 2.21 14.38
CA ASP A 509 -14.73 1.47 13.61
C ASP A 509 -13.89 0.49 14.48
N SER A 510 -12.63 0.25 14.12
CA SER A 510 -11.74 -0.67 14.86
C SER A 510 -11.43 -0.20 16.28
N VAL A 511 -11.43 1.10 16.54
CA VAL A 511 -11.23 1.66 17.89
C VAL A 511 -12.41 1.25 18.78
N THR A 512 -13.61 1.40 18.27
CA THR A 512 -14.84 0.96 18.97
C THR A 512 -14.90 -0.56 19.15
N GLU A 513 -14.51 -1.33 18.11
CA GLU A 513 -14.46 -2.79 18.22
C GLU A 513 -13.51 -3.23 19.34
N GLY A 514 -12.34 -2.59 19.42
CA GLY A 514 -11.38 -2.84 20.52
C GLY A 514 -11.89 -2.42 21.91
N ALA A 515 -12.66 -1.33 21.99
CA ALA A 515 -13.21 -0.80 23.24
C ALA A 515 -14.53 -1.46 23.66
N ALA A 516 -15.18 -2.26 22.81
CA ALA A 516 -16.53 -2.78 23.05
C ALA A 516 -16.71 -3.50 24.42
N PRO A 517 -15.78 -4.34 24.90
CA PRO A 517 -15.92 -4.95 26.22
C PRO A 517 -15.94 -3.92 27.35
N ALA A 518 -15.07 -2.90 27.32
CA ALA A 518 -15.02 -1.84 28.33
C ALA A 518 -16.27 -0.93 28.26
N LEU A 519 -16.72 -0.59 27.03
CA LEU A 519 -17.98 0.16 26.84
C LEU A 519 -19.16 -0.60 27.43
N GLN A 520 -19.26 -1.92 27.23
CA GLN A 520 -20.31 -2.75 27.82
C GLN A 520 -20.24 -2.82 29.34
N GLN A 521 -19.03 -2.77 29.90
CA GLN A 521 -18.83 -2.77 31.37
C GLN A 521 -19.44 -1.50 31.99
N TYR A 522 -19.18 -0.31 31.43
CA TYR A 522 -19.67 0.96 31.98
C TYR A 522 -21.06 1.34 31.49
N LEU A 523 -21.49 0.84 30.33
CA LEU A 523 -22.77 1.09 29.68
C LEU A 523 -23.50 -0.23 29.37
N PRO A 524 -23.99 -0.94 30.37
CA PRO A 524 -24.56 -2.29 30.24
C PRO A 524 -25.82 -2.34 29.36
N CYS A 525 -26.46 -1.22 29.09
CA CYS A 525 -27.64 -1.11 28.22
C CYS A 525 -27.29 -0.65 26.80
N ALA A 526 -26.03 -0.37 26.48
CA ALA A 526 -25.62 0.04 25.16
C ALA A 526 -25.62 -1.12 24.16
N TYR A 527 -26.03 -0.83 22.94
CA TYR A 527 -25.77 -1.67 21.77
C TYR A 527 -24.53 -1.15 21.06
N VAL A 528 -23.42 -1.89 21.13
CA VAL A 528 -22.13 -1.49 20.56
C VAL A 528 -21.88 -2.26 19.27
N ASP A 529 -21.86 -1.55 18.13
CA ASP A 529 -21.49 -2.08 16.82
C ASP A 529 -20.20 -1.46 16.31
N GLY A 530 -19.05 -2.02 16.73
CA GLY A 530 -17.73 -1.75 16.22
C GLY A 530 -17.39 -2.69 15.05
N LYS A 531 -16.71 -2.16 14.00
CA LYS A 531 -16.23 -2.98 12.88
C LYS A 531 -14.94 -2.42 12.31
N VAL A 532 -13.91 -3.27 12.21
CA VAL A 532 -12.62 -2.87 11.62
C VAL A 532 -12.79 -2.22 10.26
N SER A 533 -12.09 -1.09 10.06
CA SER A 533 -12.06 -0.33 8.80
C SER A 533 -13.42 0.21 8.34
N ARG A 534 -14.39 0.36 9.23
CA ARG A 534 -15.68 0.98 8.89
C ARG A 534 -15.47 2.44 8.51
N GLN A 535 -15.96 2.79 7.33
CA GLN A 535 -15.92 4.15 6.81
C GLN A 535 -17.10 4.99 7.33
N LEU A 536 -16.88 6.30 7.44
CA LEU A 536 -17.93 7.22 7.90
C LEU A 536 -19.20 7.16 7.03
N PHE A 537 -19.03 7.08 5.71
CA PHE A 537 -20.15 7.13 4.75
C PHE A 537 -21.12 5.92 4.81
N VAL A 538 -20.72 4.80 5.43
CA VAL A 538 -21.62 3.66 5.64
C VAL A 538 -22.37 3.73 6.98
N GLY A 539 -22.07 4.71 7.82
CA GLY A 539 -22.64 4.84 9.15
C GLY A 539 -24.16 4.98 9.14
N GLN A 540 -24.72 5.66 8.13
CA GLN A 540 -26.16 5.80 7.93
C GLN A 540 -26.85 4.44 7.71
N ASP A 541 -26.29 3.60 6.83
CA ASP A 541 -26.85 2.29 6.53
C ASP A 541 -26.76 1.36 7.74
N VAL A 542 -25.65 1.44 8.50
CA VAL A 542 -25.46 0.68 9.74
C VAL A 542 -26.49 1.09 10.78
N TYR A 543 -26.70 2.40 10.97
CA TYR A 543 -27.72 2.89 11.88
C TYR A 543 -29.11 2.35 11.52
N ALA A 544 -29.50 2.42 10.25
CA ALA A 544 -30.77 1.90 9.77
C ALA A 544 -30.92 0.39 10.01
N GLN A 545 -29.86 -0.40 9.80
CA GLN A 545 -29.84 -1.85 10.05
C GLN A 545 -29.99 -2.16 11.55
N ASP A 546 -29.27 -1.44 12.41
CA ASP A 546 -29.28 -1.69 13.85
C ASP A 546 -30.64 -1.32 14.48
N VAL A 547 -31.23 -0.20 14.06
CA VAL A 547 -32.59 0.19 14.51
C VAL A 547 -33.64 -0.79 13.99
N ALA A 548 -33.49 -1.34 12.78
CA ALA A 548 -34.40 -2.35 12.23
C ALA A 548 -34.42 -3.66 13.06
N THR A 549 -33.42 -3.89 13.92
CA THR A 549 -33.43 -5.02 14.88
C THR A 549 -34.41 -4.83 16.04
N GLY A 550 -35.08 -3.68 16.12
CA GLY A 550 -35.99 -3.31 17.21
C GLY A 550 -35.32 -2.58 18.38
N TYR A 551 -34.04 -2.23 18.27
CA TYR A 551 -33.37 -1.43 19.28
C TYR A 551 -33.71 0.05 19.13
N ASP A 552 -34.37 0.62 20.14
CA ASP A 552 -34.71 2.04 20.20
C ASP A 552 -33.75 2.77 21.16
N PRO A 553 -32.73 3.48 20.64
CA PRO A 553 -31.75 4.18 21.47
C PRO A 553 -32.31 5.50 22.01
N ASP A 554 -31.91 5.85 23.24
CA ASP A 554 -32.13 7.18 23.82
C ASP A 554 -31.11 8.18 23.23
N VAL A 555 -29.91 7.71 22.87
CA VAL A 555 -28.83 8.50 22.30
C VAL A 555 -28.02 7.66 21.30
N VAL A 556 -27.54 8.29 20.23
CA VAL A 556 -26.68 7.67 19.23
C VAL A 556 -25.26 8.23 19.36
N VAL A 557 -24.27 7.38 19.22
CA VAL A 557 -22.86 7.79 19.16
C VAL A 557 -22.23 7.27 17.89
N PHE A 558 -21.69 8.17 17.05
CA PHE A 558 -20.85 7.80 15.92
C PHE A 558 -19.38 8.03 16.28
N ALA A 559 -18.65 6.95 16.45
CA ALA A 559 -17.20 6.94 16.67
C ALA A 559 -16.50 6.46 15.37
N LEU A 560 -16.64 7.26 14.33
CA LEU A 560 -16.15 7.02 12.97
C LEU A 560 -15.27 8.19 12.54
N GLY A 561 -14.38 7.97 11.57
CA GLY A 561 -13.56 9.04 11.02
C GLY A 561 -12.06 8.75 11.01
N THR A 562 -11.57 7.70 11.70
CA THR A 562 -10.16 7.30 11.65
C THR A 562 -9.77 6.63 10.32
N ASN A 563 -10.74 6.23 9.51
CA ASN A 563 -10.53 5.46 8.28
C ASN A 563 -10.59 6.28 6.99
N GLY A 564 -10.52 7.61 7.07
CA GLY A 564 -10.47 8.46 5.89
C GLY A 564 -10.80 9.92 6.18
N LEU A 565 -10.25 10.81 5.35
CA LEU A 565 -10.52 12.24 5.41
C LEU A 565 -11.97 12.54 4.99
N ILE A 566 -12.68 13.31 5.79
CA ILE A 566 -14.04 13.79 5.47
C ILE A 566 -13.91 14.93 4.45
N ARG A 567 -14.11 14.61 3.18
CA ARG A 567 -13.99 15.56 2.06
C ARG A 567 -15.31 16.20 1.70
N ASP A 568 -16.38 15.45 1.92
CA ASP A 568 -17.75 15.84 1.64
C ASP A 568 -18.53 15.81 2.94
N THR A 569 -18.87 16.99 3.43
CA THR A 569 -19.65 17.18 4.65
C THR A 569 -21.10 16.68 4.52
N SER A 570 -21.59 16.44 3.29
CA SER A 570 -22.90 15.81 3.08
C SER A 570 -22.97 14.42 3.72
N THR A 571 -21.85 13.72 3.84
CA THR A 571 -21.75 12.43 4.53
C THR A 571 -22.07 12.57 6.03
N VAL A 572 -21.56 13.61 6.67
CA VAL A 572 -21.85 13.88 8.10
C VAL A 572 -23.30 14.36 8.26
N GLN A 573 -23.77 15.19 7.33
CA GLN A 573 -25.19 15.62 7.30
C GLN A 573 -26.14 14.41 7.21
N ALA A 574 -25.83 13.44 6.35
CA ALA A 574 -26.65 12.23 6.21
C ALA A 574 -26.71 11.41 7.52
N LEU A 575 -25.65 11.39 8.34
CA LEU A 575 -25.71 10.77 9.67
C LEU A 575 -26.63 11.54 10.63
N VAL A 576 -26.56 12.86 10.62
CA VAL A 576 -27.42 13.72 11.46
C VAL A 576 -28.88 13.54 11.06
N ASP A 577 -29.17 13.53 9.75
CA ASP A 577 -30.53 13.36 9.20
C ASP A 577 -31.10 11.97 9.52
N ALA A 578 -30.28 10.92 9.41
CA ALA A 578 -30.69 9.54 9.66
C ALA A 578 -31.14 9.31 11.11
N VAL A 579 -30.56 10.03 12.06
CA VAL A 579 -30.91 9.91 13.48
C VAL A 579 -32.26 10.56 13.81
N GLY A 580 -32.81 11.38 12.92
CA GLY A 580 -34.16 11.93 13.03
C GLY A 580 -34.37 12.82 14.24
N GLY A 581 -33.40 13.66 14.59
CA GLY A 581 -33.47 14.62 15.68
C GLY A 581 -33.22 14.03 17.09
N LYS A 582 -32.95 12.74 17.25
CA LYS A 582 -32.49 12.17 18.54
C LYS A 582 -31.14 12.78 18.94
N PRO A 583 -30.82 12.81 20.25
CA PRO A 583 -29.47 13.19 20.69
C PRO A 583 -28.40 12.34 20.02
N LEU A 584 -27.40 13.00 19.48
CA LEU A 584 -26.31 12.40 18.71
C LEU A 584 -24.97 12.93 19.23
N TYR A 585 -23.99 12.06 19.40
CA TYR A 585 -22.62 12.46 19.62
C TYR A 585 -21.70 11.99 18.49
N PHE A 586 -20.78 12.85 18.08
CA PHE A 586 -19.56 12.44 17.41
C PHE A 586 -18.42 12.32 18.41
N VAL A 587 -17.57 11.33 18.23
CA VAL A 587 -16.33 11.17 19.03
C VAL A 587 -15.18 11.73 18.22
N THR A 588 -14.37 12.63 18.80
CA THR A 588 -13.16 13.13 18.14
C THR A 588 -12.17 11.98 17.97
N ILE A 589 -11.44 12.01 16.86
CA ILE A 589 -10.48 10.97 16.54
C ILE A 589 -9.07 11.36 17.01
N ARG A 590 -8.28 10.36 17.38
CA ARG A 590 -6.84 10.46 17.65
C ARG A 590 -6.10 9.54 16.71
N CYS A 591 -5.24 10.09 15.85
CA CYS A 591 -4.41 9.34 14.94
C CYS A 591 -3.22 10.20 14.46
N PRO A 592 -2.05 9.61 14.15
CA PRO A 592 -0.88 10.35 13.68
C PRO A 592 -0.97 10.68 12.18
N LEU A 593 -2.15 11.05 11.69
CA LEU A 593 -2.43 11.33 10.28
C LEU A 593 -3.02 12.73 10.13
N ASP A 594 -2.74 13.37 9.00
CA ASP A 594 -3.20 14.73 8.68
C ASP A 594 -4.73 14.87 8.57
N LEU A 595 -5.45 13.75 8.58
CA LEU A 595 -6.91 13.74 8.60
C LEU A 595 -7.52 14.02 9.98
N GLN A 596 -6.74 13.93 11.07
CA GLN A 596 -7.21 14.09 12.44
C GLN A 596 -7.88 15.43 12.67
N ASP A 597 -7.11 16.51 12.50
CA ASP A 597 -7.59 17.86 12.81
C ASP A 597 -8.71 18.32 11.88
N PRO A 598 -8.63 18.11 10.54
CA PRO A 598 -9.75 18.40 9.65
C PRO A 598 -11.04 17.65 10.00
N ASN A 599 -10.97 16.36 10.30
CA ASN A 599 -12.15 15.57 10.65
C ASN A 599 -12.75 16.03 11.98
N ASN A 600 -11.92 16.26 13.00
CA ASN A 600 -12.36 16.76 14.30
C ASN A 600 -13.02 18.14 14.17
N GLN A 601 -12.49 19.02 13.32
CA GLN A 601 -13.08 20.32 13.06
C GLN A 601 -14.47 20.19 12.39
N VAL A 602 -14.61 19.29 11.42
CA VAL A 602 -15.94 19.02 10.79
C VAL A 602 -16.96 18.59 11.83
N PHE A 603 -16.62 17.69 12.75
CA PHE A 603 -17.55 17.28 13.81
C PHE A 603 -17.96 18.45 14.73
N ARG A 604 -17.00 19.28 15.14
CA ARG A 604 -17.27 20.47 15.95
C ARG A 604 -18.16 21.49 15.20
N ASP A 605 -17.92 21.68 13.90
CA ASP A 605 -18.73 22.58 13.05
C ASP A 605 -20.19 22.11 12.96
N PHE A 606 -20.43 20.77 12.92
CA PHE A 606 -21.76 20.20 12.93
C PHE A 606 -22.43 20.35 14.31
N ALA A 607 -21.70 20.15 15.39
CA ALA A 607 -22.23 20.38 16.75
C ALA A 607 -22.58 21.84 17.00
N ALA A 608 -21.83 22.77 16.43
CA ALA A 608 -22.14 24.21 16.54
C ALA A 608 -23.42 24.62 15.77
N LYS A 609 -23.80 23.88 14.73
CA LYS A 609 -24.94 24.19 13.85
C LYS A 609 -26.22 23.42 14.20
N ASN A 610 -26.13 22.32 14.95
CA ASN A 610 -27.25 21.42 15.21
C ASN A 610 -27.42 21.19 16.71
N ASP A 611 -28.54 21.58 17.26
CA ASP A 611 -28.87 21.52 18.70
C ASP A 611 -28.91 20.07 19.25
N ASN A 612 -29.14 19.08 18.41
CA ASN A 612 -29.16 17.67 18.78
C ASN A 612 -27.78 16.97 18.63
N VAL A 613 -26.71 17.70 18.26
CA VAL A 613 -25.38 17.14 18.05
C VAL A 613 -24.44 17.57 19.16
N GLY A 614 -23.74 16.62 19.76
CA GLY A 614 -22.71 16.83 20.79
C GLY A 614 -21.37 16.26 20.36
N ILE A 615 -20.33 16.56 21.17
CA ILE A 615 -18.94 16.09 20.97
C ILE A 615 -18.45 15.38 22.22
N ILE A 616 -17.96 14.17 22.07
CA ILE A 616 -17.17 13.43 23.05
C ILE A 616 -15.70 13.53 22.64
N ASP A 617 -14.87 14.19 23.44
CA ASP A 617 -13.51 14.55 23.07
C ASP A 617 -12.48 13.50 23.48
N TRP A 618 -12.26 12.49 22.61
CA TRP A 618 -11.19 11.52 22.77
C TRP A 618 -9.82 12.14 22.46
N TYR A 619 -9.74 13.06 21.52
CA TYR A 619 -8.50 13.75 21.19
C TYR A 619 -7.90 14.45 22.42
N GLY A 620 -8.66 15.33 23.05
CA GLY A 620 -8.22 16.03 24.25
C GLY A 620 -8.05 15.10 25.47
N THR A 621 -8.89 14.06 25.62
CA THR A 621 -8.76 13.09 26.72
C THR A 621 -7.48 12.24 26.60
N SER A 622 -7.02 11.96 25.40
CA SER A 622 -5.82 11.15 25.16
C SER A 622 -4.54 11.99 24.96
N GLU A 623 -4.63 13.30 24.97
CA GLU A 623 -3.48 14.19 24.83
C GLU A 623 -2.54 14.05 26.04
N GLY A 624 -1.25 13.82 25.77
CA GLY A 624 -0.23 13.57 26.81
C GLY A 624 -0.27 12.16 27.41
N HIS A 625 -1.12 11.27 26.92
CA HIS A 625 -1.30 9.90 27.39
C HIS A 625 -0.94 8.88 26.29
N ASP A 626 0.34 8.81 25.92
CA ASP A 626 0.81 7.87 24.90
C ASP A 626 0.58 6.40 25.32
N GLU A 627 0.46 6.11 26.62
CA GLU A 627 0.14 4.80 27.16
C GLU A 627 -1.28 4.32 26.79
N TYR A 628 -2.17 5.21 26.38
CA TYR A 628 -3.52 4.84 25.94
C TYR A 628 -3.56 4.27 24.53
N LEU A 629 -2.52 4.54 23.74
CA LEU A 629 -2.48 4.17 22.33
C LEU A 629 -1.44 3.07 22.08
N ALA A 630 -1.74 2.20 21.13
CA ALA A 630 -0.79 1.24 20.60
C ALA A 630 0.28 1.93 19.74
N ASP A 631 1.29 1.20 19.26
CA ASP A 631 2.40 1.71 18.46
C ASP A 631 1.98 2.44 17.17
N ASP A 632 0.76 2.23 16.71
CA ASP A 632 0.21 2.89 15.52
C ASP A 632 -0.40 4.27 15.83
N GLY A 633 -0.49 4.65 17.10
CA GLY A 633 -1.05 5.93 17.55
C GLY A 633 -2.57 6.06 17.30
N ILE A 634 -3.27 4.94 17.05
CA ILE A 634 -4.71 4.89 16.74
C ILE A 634 -5.45 3.95 17.68
N HIS A 635 -4.99 2.69 17.74
CA HIS A 635 -5.70 1.64 18.50
C HIS A 635 -5.39 1.70 19.97
N LEU A 636 -6.38 1.30 20.77
CA LEU A 636 -6.33 1.44 22.22
C LEU A 636 -5.57 0.27 22.88
N THR A 637 -4.66 0.60 23.80
CA THR A 637 -4.14 -0.36 24.78
C THR A 637 -5.22 -0.76 25.79
N SER A 638 -4.92 -1.66 26.73
CA SER A 638 -5.85 -1.97 27.84
C SER A 638 -6.21 -0.72 28.63
N ALA A 639 -5.23 0.10 29.01
CA ALA A 639 -5.45 1.36 29.73
C ALA A 639 -6.27 2.36 28.89
N GLY A 640 -5.98 2.44 27.60
CA GLY A 640 -6.72 3.29 26.67
C GLY A 640 -8.19 2.88 26.51
N ARG A 641 -8.50 1.58 26.51
CA ARG A 641 -9.89 1.09 26.43
C ARG A 641 -10.70 1.49 27.65
N ASP A 642 -10.12 1.36 28.84
CA ASP A 642 -10.79 1.75 30.06
C ASP A 642 -10.99 3.27 30.13
N ALA A 643 -9.97 4.05 29.77
CA ALA A 643 -10.06 5.51 29.71
C ALA A 643 -11.10 5.98 28.68
N TYR A 644 -11.12 5.36 27.49
CA TYR A 644 -12.09 5.65 26.43
C TYR A 644 -13.53 5.35 26.87
N ALA A 645 -13.78 4.18 27.42
CA ALA A 645 -15.11 3.79 27.88
C ALA A 645 -15.60 4.64 29.07
N LEU A 646 -14.69 4.98 29.99
CA LEU A 646 -14.97 5.88 31.11
C LEU A 646 -15.31 7.30 30.62
N MET A 647 -14.55 7.82 29.63
CA MET A 647 -14.86 9.12 28.98
C MET A 647 -16.27 9.12 28.38
N VAL A 648 -16.62 8.10 27.60
CA VAL A 648 -17.96 8.00 27.00
C VAL A 648 -19.05 7.92 28.08
N ARG A 649 -18.87 7.13 29.13
CA ARG A 649 -19.79 7.06 30.26
C ARG A 649 -19.94 8.42 30.95
N ARG A 650 -18.84 9.14 31.18
CA ARG A 650 -18.85 10.50 31.76
C ARG A 650 -19.57 11.50 30.87
N ALA A 651 -19.39 11.42 29.56
CA ALA A 651 -20.07 12.29 28.60
C ALA A 651 -21.58 12.17 28.67
N LEU A 652 -22.10 11.00 29.05
CA LEU A 652 -23.55 10.73 29.16
C LEU A 652 -24.08 10.98 30.58
N CYS A 653 -23.40 10.52 31.61
CA CYS A 653 -23.92 10.46 32.98
C CYS A 653 -23.10 11.29 33.98
N GLY A 654 -22.02 11.93 33.60
CA GLY A 654 -21.12 12.61 34.53
C GLY A 654 -20.33 11.66 35.45
N GLN A 655 -19.52 12.24 36.40
CA GLN A 655 -18.68 11.63 37.46
C GLN A 655 -17.73 10.51 37.06
#